data_22f54f7456fa4ebe11a8f6eadb1ca88d
#
_entry.id   22f54f7456fa4ebe11a8f6eadb1ca88d
#
_cell.length_a   1.000
_cell.length_b   1.000
_cell.length_c   1.000
_cell.angle_alpha   90.00
_cell.angle_beta   90.00
_cell.angle_gamma   90.00
#
_symmetry.space_group_name_H-M   'P 1'
#
loop_
_entity.id
_entity.type
_entity.pdbx_description
1 polymer ?
#
loop_
_entity_poly.entity_id
_entity_poly.type
_entity_poly.pdbx_seq_one_letter_code
_entity_poly.pdbx_strand_id
1 'polypeptide(L)'
;MSEKAMFSPGMRVLCRDAEWLVTKVEVSDTSHSHFAVHCIGTDDLVRGHESVFLTQLDHLEPVDPLKTRLVSDTSSGFRMSRLVLEAHLRQMPITGFEPDLSGMGVFEPMKFQVQTVQRALEQLRPRLLLADSVGLGKTIQVGMILSELMRRGRADRILVLAKKSMLAQFQSELWNRFALPLVRLDSEGIARLRLRIPANRNPFEVYHRIIISMDTLKNVGSYRHFLEATRWDCVVIDEAHNVAGASVPERHLGYRLARLLSRRTDSLLLTTATPHNGKRETFGRLISLLSLEAIPDPTLRQYSADDIKGYFFMRFKEDVREEAGENLTDRLVVPRSQTTAQATVEEERVYAILAEFRRVAHNYRHSDQPWEHRMLLQYGLYKQFLSSPESCRQTVVKRIKSLQNQPVTPELGFLRRLEKALESLSLQASSRYQVLKQQLKTIGWDGSTESPRVLVFTEYRETQDALAEALNKDFNLNYSKEFGDQPTNVLATIHGSLPDTHLMKTVEGFGTGSSKMRMLLATDVASEGINLHHQCHLIIHYDLPWSIITLIQRNGRIDRFGQKQKPVLRYLMVKTEQDIFRGDDVIFDRLIAKVEEINRSTRQGETVLKLYDPEAEERYIAESGLLVGNTDVLESPPGVSDTEAAELELLLNAANLAGQDDFLKFLLGEETPSAVQVSPSKSTPSPTTRL
;
A
#
# COMPACT_ATOMS: atom_id res chain seq x y z
N MET A 1 -62.28 20.30 22.27
CA MET A 1 -60.85 20.32 22.07
C MET A 1 -60.38 21.71 22.58
N SER A 2 -59.46 21.79 23.48
CA SER A 2 -59.02 23.10 24.06
C SER A 2 -58.35 23.89 22.95
N GLU A 3 -58.63 25.20 22.84
CA GLU A 3 -58.02 26.13 21.86
C GLU A 3 -56.48 26.10 21.85
N LYS A 4 -55.86 25.52 22.88
CA LYS A 4 -54.41 25.32 22.99
C LYS A 4 -53.83 24.42 21.89
N ALA A 5 -54.67 23.64 21.19
CA ALA A 5 -54.25 22.79 20.08
C ALA A 5 -54.33 23.47 18.69
N MET A 6 -54.81 24.72 18.65
CA MET A 6 -55.14 25.38 17.40
C MET A 6 -53.91 26.05 16.74
N PHE A 7 -52.95 26.52 17.51
CA PHE A 7 -51.76 27.21 17.01
C PHE A 7 -50.50 26.54 17.55
N SER A 8 -49.49 26.33 16.67
CA SER A 8 -48.19 25.76 17.05
C SER A 8 -47.06 26.46 16.28
N PRO A 9 -45.87 26.59 16.84
CA PRO A 9 -44.71 27.11 16.11
C PRO A 9 -44.53 26.35 14.80
N GLY A 10 -44.24 27.09 13.72
CA GLY A 10 -44.10 26.57 12.38
C GLY A 10 -45.40 26.54 11.56
N MET A 11 -46.55 26.80 12.14
CA MET A 11 -47.82 26.97 11.41
C MET A 11 -47.86 28.31 10.73
N ARG A 12 -48.51 28.38 9.57
CA ARG A 12 -48.90 29.64 8.93
C ARG A 12 -50.32 30.00 9.27
N VAL A 13 -50.53 31.28 9.51
CA VAL A 13 -51.84 31.86 9.84
C VAL A 13 -52.08 33.09 8.98
N LEU A 14 -53.32 33.29 8.63
CA LEU A 14 -53.79 34.52 8.01
C LEU A 14 -54.33 35.44 9.13
N CYS A 15 -53.79 36.66 9.17
CA CYS A 15 -54.25 37.70 10.11
C CYS A 15 -54.12 39.09 9.46
N ARG A 16 -55.17 39.92 9.56
CA ARG A 16 -55.15 41.27 8.98
C ARG A 16 -54.79 41.28 7.49
N ASP A 17 -55.37 40.36 6.73
CA ASP A 17 -55.19 40.22 5.28
C ASP A 17 -53.75 39.91 4.86
N ALA A 18 -52.88 39.44 5.80
CA ALA A 18 -51.53 39.05 5.50
C ALA A 18 -51.23 37.65 6.10
N GLU A 19 -50.30 36.95 5.49
CA GLU A 19 -49.85 35.62 5.91
C GLU A 19 -48.63 35.75 6.87
N TRP A 20 -48.70 34.99 7.98
CA TRP A 20 -47.71 35.03 9.05
C TRP A 20 -47.28 33.61 9.43
N LEU A 21 -46.01 33.46 9.79
CA LEU A 21 -45.46 32.21 10.35
C LEU A 21 -45.42 32.35 11.88
N VAL A 22 -46.04 31.42 12.56
CA VAL A 22 -46.05 31.36 14.04
C VAL A 22 -44.68 30.93 14.52
N THR A 23 -44.04 31.74 15.38
CA THR A 23 -42.75 31.46 15.98
C THR A 23 -42.85 30.95 17.40
N LYS A 24 -43.84 31.48 18.17
CA LYS A 24 -44.07 31.14 19.58
C LYS A 24 -45.54 31.35 19.95
N VAL A 25 -46.04 30.57 20.90
CA VAL A 25 -47.39 30.75 21.47
C VAL A 25 -47.28 30.77 22.96
N GLU A 26 -47.81 31.84 23.58
CA GLU A 26 -47.80 32.05 25.04
C GLU A 26 -49.25 32.22 25.54
N VAL A 27 -49.49 31.83 26.76
CA VAL A 27 -50.80 32.07 27.41
C VAL A 27 -50.86 33.52 27.81
N SER A 28 -51.92 34.23 27.42
CA SER A 28 -52.09 35.67 27.67
C SER A 28 -52.95 36.00 28.87
N ASP A 29 -53.65 34.99 29.44
CA ASP A 29 -54.50 35.18 30.59
C ASP A 29 -54.41 34.03 31.64
N THR A 30 -54.89 34.28 32.85
CA THR A 30 -54.89 33.29 33.92
C THR A 30 -55.88 32.16 33.75
N SER A 31 -56.84 32.30 32.84
CA SER A 31 -57.86 31.26 32.52
C SER A 31 -57.37 30.27 31.48
N HIS A 32 -56.22 30.46 30.85
CA HIS A 32 -55.64 29.65 29.78
C HIS A 32 -56.56 29.54 28.54
N SER A 33 -57.47 30.51 28.35
CA SER A 33 -58.41 30.55 27.24
C SER A 33 -57.92 31.41 26.05
N HIS A 34 -56.98 32.32 26.31
CA HIS A 34 -56.46 33.25 25.30
C HIS A 34 -54.96 33.15 25.16
N PHE A 35 -54.46 33.38 23.94
CA PHE A 35 -53.05 33.20 23.63
C PHE A 35 -52.50 34.46 22.96
N ALA A 36 -51.26 34.74 23.25
CA ALA A 36 -50.40 35.65 22.51
C ALA A 36 -49.61 34.80 21.47
N VAL A 37 -49.85 35.01 20.21
CA VAL A 37 -49.25 34.30 19.09
C VAL A 37 -48.19 35.22 18.46
N HIS A 38 -46.93 34.87 18.68
CA HIS A 38 -45.80 35.59 18.09
C HIS A 38 -45.63 35.10 16.68
N CYS A 39 -45.51 36.02 15.72
CA CYS A 39 -45.48 35.70 14.31
C CYS A 39 -44.40 36.53 13.59
N ILE A 40 -43.91 35.96 12.50
CA ILE A 40 -43.09 36.66 11.49
C ILE A 40 -43.88 36.70 10.17
N GLY A 41 -43.92 37.89 9.56
CA GLY A 41 -44.61 38.08 8.30
C GLY A 41 -43.93 37.33 7.14
N THR A 42 -44.74 36.60 6.38
CA THR A 42 -44.28 35.83 5.19
C THR A 42 -44.72 36.49 3.88
N ASP A 43 -45.76 37.29 3.90
CA ASP A 43 -46.28 38.01 2.75
C ASP A 43 -45.40 39.22 2.39
N ASP A 44 -45.38 39.64 1.13
CA ASP A 44 -44.50 40.68 0.64
C ASP A 44 -44.61 42.02 1.38
N LEU A 45 -45.85 42.36 1.85
CA LEU A 45 -46.11 43.59 2.59
C LEU A 45 -45.58 43.57 4.02
N VAL A 46 -45.49 42.42 4.64
CA VAL A 46 -45.13 42.22 6.05
C VAL A 46 -43.89 41.35 6.24
N ARG A 47 -43.19 41.04 5.18
CA ARG A 47 -42.08 40.11 5.18
C ARG A 47 -40.97 40.51 6.18
N GLY A 48 -40.70 39.57 7.11
CA GLY A 48 -39.69 39.74 8.15
C GLY A 48 -40.12 40.63 9.31
N HIS A 49 -41.29 41.24 9.30
CA HIS A 49 -41.84 41.96 10.46
C HIS A 49 -42.27 40.99 11.53
N GLU A 50 -41.84 41.23 12.76
CA GLU A 50 -42.31 40.48 13.94
C GLU A 50 -43.54 41.18 14.50
N SER A 51 -44.59 40.41 14.78
CA SER A 51 -45.84 40.85 15.42
C SER A 51 -46.33 39.86 16.43
N VAL A 52 -47.06 40.35 17.42
CA VAL A 52 -47.75 39.54 18.39
C VAL A 52 -49.24 39.77 18.27
N PHE A 53 -49.97 38.72 17.98
CA PHE A 53 -51.44 38.76 17.85
C PHE A 53 -52.07 38.14 19.08
N LEU A 54 -53.09 38.78 19.60
CA LEU A 54 -53.83 38.30 20.75
C LEU A 54 -55.14 37.66 20.25
N THR A 55 -55.39 36.38 20.56
CA THR A 55 -56.58 35.66 20.11
C THR A 55 -57.90 36.27 20.59
N GLN A 56 -57.85 37.20 21.60
CA GLN A 56 -58.99 37.99 22.02
C GLN A 56 -59.36 39.13 21.08
N LEU A 57 -58.34 39.66 20.41
CA LEU A 57 -58.49 40.91 19.62
C LEU A 57 -58.33 40.68 18.12
N ASP A 58 -57.55 39.66 17.78
CA ASP A 58 -57.21 39.35 16.41
C ASP A 58 -57.82 38.05 15.96
N HIS A 59 -58.37 38.02 14.75
CA HIS A 59 -58.85 36.81 14.13
C HIS A 59 -57.71 36.15 13.34
N LEU A 60 -57.31 34.98 13.83
CA LEU A 60 -56.24 34.19 13.22
C LEU A 60 -56.84 32.95 12.57
N GLU A 61 -56.67 32.80 11.26
CA GLU A 61 -57.11 31.61 10.54
C GLU A 61 -55.90 30.75 10.17
N PRO A 62 -55.84 29.46 10.61
CA PRO A 62 -54.82 28.56 10.19
C PRO A 62 -54.84 28.34 8.67
N VAL A 63 -53.69 28.49 8.01
CA VAL A 63 -53.56 28.17 6.58
C VAL A 63 -53.40 26.64 6.44
N ASP A 64 -54.32 26.02 5.69
CA ASP A 64 -54.27 24.59 5.44
C ASP A 64 -52.98 24.19 4.71
N PRO A 65 -52.11 23.35 5.27
CA PRO A 65 -50.88 22.90 4.62
C PRO A 65 -51.11 22.27 3.25
N LEU A 66 -52.26 21.63 3.03
CA LEU A 66 -52.59 21.00 1.73
C LEU A 66 -52.86 22.01 0.63
N LYS A 67 -53.18 23.27 0.96
CA LYS A 67 -53.34 24.37 0.01
C LYS A 67 -52.04 25.04 -0.35
N THR A 68 -50.93 24.68 0.29
CA THR A 68 -49.60 25.23 0.03
C THR A 68 -49.08 24.73 -1.33
N ARG A 69 -48.67 25.64 -2.19
CA ARG A 69 -48.05 25.32 -3.48
C ARG A 69 -46.56 25.66 -3.46
N LEU A 70 -45.77 24.77 -4.04
CA LEU A 70 -44.36 25.07 -4.30
C LEU A 70 -44.26 26.02 -5.49
N VAL A 71 -43.61 27.15 -5.29
CA VAL A 71 -43.33 28.12 -6.35
C VAL A 71 -41.81 28.37 -6.40
N SER A 72 -41.33 28.80 -7.56
CA SER A 72 -39.93 29.22 -7.68
C SER A 72 -39.67 30.42 -6.80
N ASP A 73 -38.61 30.36 -5.97
CA ASP A 73 -38.17 31.50 -5.17
C ASP A 73 -37.42 32.52 -6.08
N THR A 74 -38.08 33.63 -6.39
CA THR A 74 -37.53 34.75 -7.15
C THR A 74 -37.01 35.87 -6.24
N SER A 75 -37.05 35.71 -4.93
CA SER A 75 -36.66 36.72 -3.96
C SER A 75 -35.14 36.98 -3.98
N SER A 76 -34.74 38.16 -3.54
CA SER A 76 -33.33 38.52 -3.34
C SER A 76 -32.64 37.67 -2.30
N GLY A 77 -33.42 37.06 -1.39
CA GLY A 77 -32.95 36.16 -0.33
C GLY A 77 -32.63 34.72 -0.78
N PHE A 78 -32.97 34.32 -2.01
CA PHE A 78 -32.80 32.96 -2.50
C PHE A 78 -31.39 32.39 -2.28
N ARG A 79 -30.35 33.17 -2.62
CA ARG A 79 -28.95 32.71 -2.46
C ARG A 79 -28.59 32.47 -1.00
N MET A 80 -29.05 33.32 -0.09
CA MET A 80 -28.82 33.17 1.36
C MET A 80 -29.56 31.94 1.91
N SER A 81 -30.84 31.77 1.56
CA SER A 81 -31.63 30.63 1.98
C SER A 81 -31.03 29.30 1.50
N ARG A 82 -30.58 29.26 0.24
CA ARG A 82 -29.87 28.10 -0.33
C ARG A 82 -28.58 27.80 0.43
N LEU A 83 -27.76 28.84 0.70
CA LEU A 83 -26.51 28.67 1.43
C LEU A 83 -26.75 28.12 2.85
N VAL A 84 -27.76 28.62 3.55
CA VAL A 84 -28.15 28.12 4.88
C VAL A 84 -28.58 26.66 4.81
N LEU A 85 -29.43 26.29 3.87
CA LEU A 85 -29.89 24.92 3.70
C LEU A 85 -28.69 23.98 3.36
N GLU A 86 -27.84 24.38 2.44
CA GLU A 86 -26.64 23.60 2.11
C GLU A 86 -25.69 23.45 3.31
N ALA A 87 -25.53 24.52 4.11
CA ALA A 87 -24.71 24.45 5.33
C ALA A 87 -25.31 23.48 6.36
N HIS A 88 -26.62 23.52 6.59
CA HIS A 88 -27.30 22.57 7.47
C HIS A 88 -27.20 21.13 6.98
N LEU A 89 -27.44 20.89 5.68
CA LEU A 89 -27.32 19.54 5.11
C LEU A 89 -25.91 18.98 5.27
N ARG A 90 -24.88 19.83 5.13
CA ARG A 90 -23.47 19.42 5.33
C ARG A 90 -23.11 19.15 6.81
N GLN A 91 -23.83 19.77 7.73
CA GLN A 91 -23.63 19.53 9.18
C GLN A 91 -24.41 18.34 9.70
N MET A 92 -25.38 17.83 8.94
CA MET A 92 -26.14 16.65 9.37
C MET A 92 -25.23 15.40 9.41
N PRO A 93 -25.23 14.65 10.52
CA PRO A 93 -24.46 13.42 10.58
C PRO A 93 -25.00 12.42 9.55
N ILE A 94 -24.08 11.84 8.78
CA ILE A 94 -24.38 10.82 7.78
C ILE A 94 -24.56 9.49 8.52
N THR A 95 -25.77 8.94 8.50
CA THR A 95 -26.13 7.71 9.21
C THR A 95 -26.09 6.46 8.35
N GLY A 96 -26.23 6.60 7.02
CA GLY A 96 -26.16 5.47 6.09
C GLY A 96 -24.77 4.87 5.98
N PHE A 97 -24.68 3.59 5.64
CA PHE A 97 -23.39 2.90 5.44
C PHE A 97 -22.87 2.99 4.00
N GLU A 98 -23.68 3.50 3.09
CA GLU A 98 -23.24 3.70 1.71
C GLU A 98 -22.25 4.84 1.60
N PRO A 99 -21.09 4.64 0.94
CA PRO A 99 -20.13 5.71 0.70
C PRO A 99 -20.67 6.66 -0.38
N ASP A 100 -20.49 7.95 -0.16
CA ASP A 100 -20.76 8.94 -1.19
C ASP A 100 -19.53 9.13 -2.10
N LEU A 101 -19.60 8.56 -3.27
CA LEU A 101 -18.53 8.60 -4.25
C LEU A 101 -18.51 9.90 -5.07
N SER A 102 -19.56 10.73 -4.99
CA SER A 102 -19.72 11.93 -5.82
C SER A 102 -18.66 13.01 -5.56
N GLY A 103 -18.16 13.08 -4.33
CA GLY A 103 -17.12 14.02 -3.92
C GLY A 103 -15.68 13.50 -4.03
N MET A 104 -15.52 12.25 -4.46
CA MET A 104 -14.21 11.62 -4.62
C MET A 104 -13.68 11.87 -6.04
N GLY A 105 -12.34 11.94 -6.17
CA GLY A 105 -11.69 12.34 -7.41
C GLY A 105 -11.75 11.30 -8.54
N VAL A 106 -10.87 11.44 -9.51
CA VAL A 106 -10.90 10.68 -10.76
C VAL A 106 -10.43 9.24 -10.55
N PHE A 107 -11.36 8.33 -10.30
CA PHE A 107 -11.18 6.88 -10.36
C PHE A 107 -12.52 6.18 -10.58
N GLU A 108 -12.49 5.00 -11.14
CA GLU A 108 -13.67 4.14 -11.29
C GLU A 108 -13.70 3.16 -10.12
N PRO A 109 -14.63 3.32 -9.17
CA PRO A 109 -14.73 2.42 -8.02
C PRO A 109 -15.31 1.09 -8.46
N MET A 110 -14.69 -0.01 -8.01
CA MET A 110 -15.18 -1.35 -8.22
C MET A 110 -16.12 -1.77 -7.08
N LYS A 111 -17.10 -2.62 -7.36
CA LYS A 111 -18.07 -3.09 -6.35
C LYS A 111 -17.36 -3.68 -5.13
N PHE A 112 -16.37 -4.54 -5.34
CA PHE A 112 -15.61 -5.14 -4.24
C PHE A 112 -14.89 -4.10 -3.37
N GLN A 113 -14.42 -2.98 -3.95
CA GLN A 113 -13.80 -1.88 -3.20
C GLN A 113 -14.85 -1.14 -2.39
N VAL A 114 -16.02 -0.87 -2.99
CA VAL A 114 -17.17 -0.23 -2.32
C VAL A 114 -17.65 -1.09 -1.15
N GLN A 115 -17.76 -2.40 -1.32
CA GLN A 115 -18.12 -3.34 -0.24
C GLN A 115 -17.14 -3.26 0.94
N THR A 116 -15.85 -3.13 0.67
CA THR A 116 -14.84 -2.93 1.74
C THR A 116 -15.11 -1.64 2.52
N VAL A 117 -15.45 -0.56 1.82
CA VAL A 117 -15.76 0.73 2.46
C VAL A 117 -17.04 0.63 3.28
N GLN A 118 -18.09 0.03 2.73
CA GLN A 118 -19.35 -0.20 3.45
C GLN A 118 -19.11 -0.96 4.75
N ARG A 119 -18.34 -2.07 4.68
CA ARG A 119 -17.96 -2.86 5.86
C ARG A 119 -17.18 -2.05 6.90
N ALA A 120 -16.30 -1.15 6.45
CA ALA A 120 -15.60 -0.25 7.35
C ALA A 120 -16.56 0.73 8.04
N LEU A 121 -17.57 1.22 7.32
CA LEU A 121 -18.52 2.19 7.85
C LEU A 121 -19.53 1.59 8.83
N GLU A 122 -19.82 0.29 8.72
CA GLU A 122 -20.66 -0.45 9.68
C GLU A 122 -20.03 -0.50 11.07
N GLN A 123 -18.71 -0.52 11.14
CA GLN A 123 -18.00 -0.51 12.41
C GLN A 123 -18.00 0.89 13.01
N LEU A 124 -18.35 1.01 14.28
CA LEU A 124 -18.21 2.28 15.00
C LEU A 124 -16.78 2.81 14.99
N ARG A 125 -15.81 1.92 15.05
CA ARG A 125 -14.36 2.17 14.95
C ARG A 125 -13.77 1.20 13.95
N PRO A 126 -13.65 1.57 12.67
CA PRO A 126 -13.11 0.68 11.64
C PRO A 126 -11.74 0.13 12.00
N ARG A 127 -11.64 -1.17 12.15
CA ARG A 127 -10.39 -1.87 12.43
C ARG A 127 -10.31 -3.08 11.50
N LEU A 128 -9.61 -2.90 10.36
CA LEU A 128 -9.63 -3.85 9.25
C LEU A 128 -8.23 -4.11 8.71
N LEU A 129 -8.00 -5.34 8.29
CA LEU A 129 -6.86 -5.77 7.48
C LEU A 129 -7.31 -5.91 6.03
N LEU A 130 -6.76 -5.08 5.15
CA LEU A 130 -6.96 -5.16 3.70
C LEU A 130 -5.85 -6.03 3.11
N ALA A 131 -6.16 -7.30 2.88
CA ALA A 131 -5.22 -8.34 2.45
C ALA A 131 -5.42 -8.73 0.98
N ASP A 132 -6.00 -7.86 0.17
CA ASP A 132 -6.20 -8.09 -1.27
C ASP A 132 -4.85 -8.21 -2.00
N SER A 133 -4.80 -9.03 -3.05
CA SER A 133 -3.61 -9.22 -3.90
C SER A 133 -3.04 -7.92 -4.45
N VAL A 134 -1.77 -7.98 -4.86
CA VAL A 134 -1.09 -6.83 -5.51
C VAL A 134 -1.88 -6.38 -6.75
N GLY A 135 -2.10 -5.07 -6.85
CA GLY A 135 -2.77 -4.46 -8.00
C GLY A 135 -4.28 -4.28 -7.85
N LEU A 136 -4.95 -4.81 -6.82
CA LEU A 136 -6.39 -4.66 -6.61
C LEU A 136 -6.79 -3.32 -5.95
N GLY A 137 -5.86 -2.40 -5.76
CA GLY A 137 -6.17 -1.03 -5.35
C GLY A 137 -6.38 -0.83 -3.85
N LYS A 138 -5.60 -1.50 -2.99
CA LYS A 138 -5.63 -1.29 -1.52
C LYS A 138 -5.52 0.19 -1.13
N THR A 139 -4.65 0.96 -1.78
CA THR A 139 -4.52 2.41 -1.53
C THR A 139 -5.80 3.18 -1.87
N ILE A 140 -6.54 2.74 -2.92
CA ILE A 140 -7.84 3.31 -3.29
C ILE A 140 -8.86 3.03 -2.18
N GLN A 141 -8.95 1.80 -1.70
CA GLN A 141 -9.84 1.43 -0.61
C GLN A 141 -9.54 2.24 0.67
N VAL A 142 -8.25 2.37 1.03
CA VAL A 142 -7.83 3.24 2.15
C VAL A 142 -8.28 4.68 1.93
N GLY A 143 -8.06 5.24 0.75
CA GLY A 143 -8.45 6.61 0.40
C GLY A 143 -9.96 6.82 0.52
N MET A 144 -10.77 5.89 0.01
CA MET A 144 -12.23 5.91 0.13
C MET A 144 -12.67 5.87 1.59
N ILE A 145 -12.11 4.95 2.39
CA ILE A 145 -12.44 4.84 3.84
C ILE A 145 -12.08 6.13 4.57
N LEU A 146 -10.86 6.66 4.36
CA LEU A 146 -10.43 7.91 5.00
C LEU A 146 -11.31 9.08 4.60
N SER A 147 -11.65 9.22 3.32
CA SER A 147 -12.54 10.28 2.83
C SER A 147 -13.92 10.22 3.50
N GLU A 148 -14.51 9.02 3.60
CA GLU A 148 -15.78 8.82 4.26
C GLU A 148 -15.72 9.09 5.76
N LEU A 149 -14.68 8.61 6.44
CA LEU A 149 -14.50 8.88 7.87
C LEU A 149 -14.33 10.37 8.16
N MET A 150 -13.57 11.09 7.31
CA MET A 150 -13.43 12.54 7.43
C MET A 150 -14.76 13.25 7.22
N ARG A 151 -15.50 12.90 6.18
CA ARG A 151 -16.81 13.48 5.87
C ARG A 151 -17.82 13.27 7.01
N ARG A 152 -17.68 12.15 7.72
CA ARG A 152 -18.51 11.80 8.89
C ARG A 152 -17.99 12.38 10.20
N GLY A 153 -16.92 13.20 10.18
CA GLY A 153 -16.30 13.78 11.38
C GLY A 153 -15.60 12.75 12.28
N ARG A 154 -15.23 11.57 11.73
CA ARG A 154 -14.65 10.44 12.47
C ARG A 154 -13.15 10.25 12.23
N ALA A 155 -12.52 11.11 11.43
CA ALA A 155 -11.09 11.07 11.11
C ALA A 155 -10.54 12.47 10.83
N ASP A 156 -10.37 13.29 11.86
CA ASP A 156 -9.67 14.58 11.76
C ASP A 156 -8.14 14.37 11.85
N ARG A 157 -7.72 13.56 12.83
CA ARG A 157 -6.30 13.26 13.07
C ARG A 157 -5.92 11.90 12.45
N ILE A 158 -5.16 11.94 11.36
CA ILE A 158 -4.77 10.76 10.58
C ILE A 158 -3.25 10.60 10.61
N LEU A 159 -2.79 9.38 10.88
CA LEU A 159 -1.39 8.98 10.74
C LEU A 159 -1.27 7.84 9.73
N VAL A 160 -0.49 8.04 8.69
CA VAL A 160 -0.15 7.01 7.70
C VAL A 160 1.30 6.59 7.87
N LEU A 161 1.52 5.30 8.06
CA LEU A 161 2.85 4.69 8.10
C LEU A 161 3.05 3.82 6.87
N ALA A 162 4.13 4.10 6.14
CA ALA A 162 4.51 3.32 4.98
C ALA A 162 6.04 3.17 4.90
N LYS A 163 6.55 2.36 3.96
CA LYS A 163 7.99 2.34 3.65
C LYS A 163 8.43 3.71 3.12
N LYS A 164 9.69 4.08 3.37
CA LYS A 164 10.24 5.37 2.93
C LYS A 164 10.06 5.61 1.43
N SER A 165 10.29 4.59 0.60
CA SER A 165 10.12 4.62 -0.86
C SER A 165 8.67 4.88 -1.31
N MET A 166 7.67 4.53 -0.47
CA MET A 166 6.24 4.62 -0.79
C MET A 166 5.59 5.94 -0.39
N LEU A 167 6.23 6.73 0.50
CA LEU A 167 5.62 7.91 1.11
C LEU A 167 5.13 8.93 0.08
N ALA A 168 5.97 9.25 -0.89
CA ALA A 168 5.67 10.26 -1.91
C ALA A 168 4.49 9.83 -2.79
N GLN A 169 4.47 8.57 -3.22
CA GLN A 169 3.39 8.03 -4.03
C GLN A 169 2.08 7.96 -3.24
N PHE A 170 2.12 7.42 -2.02
CA PHE A 170 0.93 7.32 -1.17
C PHE A 170 0.32 8.70 -0.92
N GLN A 171 1.16 9.69 -0.62
CA GLN A 171 0.77 11.09 -0.48
C GLN A 171 0.13 11.66 -1.75
N SER A 172 0.77 11.42 -2.91
CA SER A 172 0.27 11.90 -4.21
C SER A 172 -1.06 11.23 -4.60
N GLU A 173 -1.20 9.92 -4.40
CA GLU A 173 -2.46 9.21 -4.70
C GLU A 173 -3.61 9.69 -3.82
N LEU A 174 -3.39 9.86 -2.52
CA LEU A 174 -4.41 10.38 -1.61
C LEU A 174 -4.79 11.82 -1.93
N TRP A 175 -3.81 12.66 -2.31
CA TRP A 175 -4.09 14.03 -2.73
C TRP A 175 -4.86 14.10 -4.04
N ASN A 176 -4.37 13.45 -5.10
CA ASN A 176 -4.92 13.58 -6.45
C ASN A 176 -6.30 12.92 -6.59
N ARG A 177 -6.55 11.82 -5.87
CA ARG A 177 -7.80 11.05 -6.00
C ARG A 177 -8.83 11.39 -4.94
N PHE A 178 -8.40 11.81 -3.76
CA PHE A 178 -9.28 11.99 -2.61
C PHE A 178 -9.20 13.37 -1.98
N ALA A 179 -8.41 14.28 -2.53
CA ALA A 179 -8.13 15.61 -1.96
C ALA A 179 -7.72 15.56 -0.48
N LEU A 180 -7.01 14.50 -0.07
CA LEU A 180 -6.52 14.28 1.29
C LEU A 180 -5.08 14.80 1.43
N PRO A 181 -4.88 16.02 2.00
CA PRO A 181 -3.54 16.55 2.21
C PRO A 181 -2.88 15.86 3.40
N LEU A 182 -1.78 15.17 3.16
CA LEU A 182 -0.93 14.61 4.20
C LEU A 182 0.37 15.40 4.28
N VAL A 183 0.77 15.79 5.50
CA VAL A 183 2.09 16.40 5.73
C VAL A 183 3.12 15.29 5.92
N ARG A 184 4.13 15.27 5.05
CA ARG A 184 5.24 14.33 5.20
C ARG A 184 6.20 14.82 6.29
N LEU A 185 6.42 13.99 7.31
CA LEU A 185 7.40 14.20 8.36
C LEU A 185 8.50 13.14 8.25
N ASP A 186 9.73 13.59 8.11
CA ASP A 186 10.94 12.80 8.28
C ASP A 186 11.71 13.28 9.51
N SER A 187 12.85 12.66 9.81
CA SER A 187 13.66 13.02 10.98
C SER A 187 14.11 14.49 10.95
N GLU A 188 14.45 15.01 9.77
CA GLU A 188 14.80 16.43 9.59
C GLU A 188 13.58 17.34 9.74
N GLY A 189 12.45 16.96 9.17
CA GLY A 189 11.19 17.69 9.29
C GLY A 189 10.76 17.82 10.74
N ILE A 190 10.84 16.73 11.51
CA ILE A 190 10.55 16.74 12.96
C ILE A 190 11.55 17.63 13.70
N ALA A 191 12.85 17.54 13.39
CA ALA A 191 13.87 18.38 14.01
C ALA A 191 13.64 19.87 13.72
N ARG A 192 13.37 20.24 12.46
CA ARG A 192 13.03 21.62 12.07
C ARG A 192 11.76 22.12 12.73
N LEU A 193 10.75 21.25 12.86
CA LEU A 193 9.50 21.59 13.56
C LEU A 193 9.73 21.86 15.03
N ARG A 194 10.53 21.04 15.72
CA ARG A 194 10.90 21.23 17.13
C ARG A 194 11.63 22.53 17.41
N LEU A 195 12.36 23.06 16.43
CA LEU A 195 13.00 24.39 16.55
C LEU A 195 11.99 25.54 16.46
N ARG A 196 10.80 25.31 15.90
CA ARG A 196 9.76 26.33 15.66
C ARG A 196 8.65 26.32 16.70
N ILE A 197 8.51 25.26 17.48
CA ILE A 197 7.46 25.10 18.48
C ILE A 197 8.07 25.19 19.88
N PRO A 198 7.30 25.60 20.91
CA PRO A 198 7.75 25.55 22.31
C PRO A 198 8.24 24.13 22.69
N ALA A 199 9.29 24.06 23.51
CA ALA A 199 9.96 22.80 23.86
C ALA A 199 9.02 21.75 24.51
N ASN A 200 7.96 22.20 25.17
CA ASN A 200 6.94 21.37 25.80
C ASN A 200 5.81 20.92 24.85
N ARG A 201 5.81 21.40 23.62
CA ARG A 201 4.74 21.04 22.66
C ARG A 201 5.11 19.78 21.87
N ASN A 202 4.12 18.93 21.69
CA ASN A 202 4.27 17.68 20.93
C ASN A 202 4.32 17.97 19.42
N PRO A 203 5.38 17.59 18.71
CA PRO A 203 5.51 17.84 17.26
C PRO A 203 4.44 17.08 16.43
N PHE A 204 3.91 15.97 16.92
CA PHE A 204 2.86 15.20 16.22
C PHE A 204 1.46 15.79 16.40
N GLU A 205 1.29 16.81 17.23
CA GLU A 205 0.02 17.52 17.40
C GLU A 205 -0.12 18.76 16.51
N VAL A 206 0.98 19.18 15.85
CA VAL A 206 1.00 20.40 15.02
C VAL A 206 0.19 20.22 13.74
N TYR A 207 0.30 19.05 13.12
CA TYR A 207 -0.44 18.71 11.92
C TYR A 207 -1.47 17.62 12.22
N HIS A 208 -2.67 17.78 11.69
CA HIS A 208 -3.75 16.82 11.88
C HIS A 208 -3.54 15.54 11.04
N ARG A 209 -2.92 15.65 9.86
CA ARG A 209 -2.77 14.57 8.89
C ARG A 209 -1.31 14.42 8.50
N ILE A 210 -0.74 13.31 8.92
CA ILE A 210 0.69 13.05 8.82
C ILE A 210 0.93 11.76 8.06
N ILE A 211 1.93 11.78 7.17
CA ILE A 211 2.53 10.57 6.59
C ILE A 211 4.01 10.51 6.97
N ILE A 212 4.46 9.36 7.45
CA ILE A 212 5.82 9.17 7.96
C ILE A 212 6.30 7.74 7.69
N SER A 213 7.62 7.56 7.54
CA SER A 213 8.14 6.22 7.37
C SER A 213 8.17 5.43 8.68
N MET A 214 7.85 4.13 8.59
CA MET A 214 8.00 3.21 9.70
C MET A 214 9.42 3.26 10.30
N ASP A 215 10.45 3.37 9.45
CA ASP A 215 11.85 3.39 9.86
C ASP A 215 12.19 4.63 10.69
N THR A 216 11.62 5.78 10.37
CA THR A 216 11.81 7.01 11.16
C THR A 216 11.26 6.84 12.59
N LEU A 217 10.10 6.19 12.74
CA LEU A 217 9.46 6.00 14.04
C LEU A 217 9.96 4.78 14.83
N LYS A 218 10.60 3.80 14.17
CA LYS A 218 11.17 2.62 14.86
C LYS A 218 12.14 3.01 15.98
N ASN A 219 12.84 4.14 15.87
CA ASN A 219 13.62 4.72 16.95
C ASN A 219 12.71 5.26 18.09
N VAL A 220 11.91 4.33 18.64
CA VAL A 220 10.88 4.60 19.63
C VAL A 220 11.42 5.39 20.82
N GLY A 221 12.71 5.25 21.18
CA GLY A 221 13.34 5.98 22.28
C GLY A 221 13.25 7.51 22.15
N SER A 222 13.35 8.03 20.91
CA SER A 222 13.31 9.49 20.66
C SER A 222 11.90 10.07 20.57
N TYR A 223 10.90 9.27 20.18
CA TYR A 223 9.54 9.76 19.88
C TYR A 223 8.45 9.13 20.72
N ARG A 224 8.77 8.12 21.54
CA ARG A 224 7.79 7.30 22.27
C ARG A 224 6.84 8.12 23.10
N HIS A 225 7.35 9.01 23.93
CA HIS A 225 6.52 9.84 24.83
C HIS A 225 5.57 10.75 24.07
N PHE A 226 5.97 11.26 22.90
CA PHE A 226 5.11 12.06 22.05
C PHE A 226 3.99 11.23 21.42
N LEU A 227 4.34 10.01 20.93
CA LEU A 227 3.37 9.09 20.33
C LEU A 227 2.39 8.53 21.38
N GLU A 228 2.86 8.27 22.60
CA GLU A 228 2.01 7.84 23.72
C GLU A 228 1.05 8.95 24.18
N ALA A 229 1.46 10.22 24.08
CA ALA A 229 0.62 11.36 24.41
C ALA A 229 -0.42 11.69 23.32
N THR A 230 -0.12 11.37 22.05
CA THR A 230 -1.00 11.68 20.92
C THR A 230 -2.08 10.62 20.76
N ARG A 231 -3.33 11.05 20.56
CA ARG A 231 -4.43 10.20 20.13
C ARG A 231 -4.75 10.47 18.67
N TRP A 232 -4.95 9.40 17.90
CA TRP A 232 -5.29 9.43 16.49
C TRP A 232 -6.72 8.94 16.28
N ASP A 233 -7.46 9.55 15.38
CA ASP A 233 -8.77 9.05 14.98
C ASP A 233 -8.61 7.86 14.04
N CYS A 234 -7.62 7.93 13.14
CA CYS A 234 -7.29 6.84 12.23
C CYS A 234 -5.78 6.68 12.04
N VAL A 235 -5.31 5.45 12.16
CA VAL A 235 -3.95 5.04 11.80
C VAL A 235 -4.01 4.06 10.64
N VAL A 236 -3.19 4.29 9.62
CA VAL A 236 -2.98 3.37 8.50
C VAL A 236 -1.56 2.82 8.57
N ILE A 237 -1.40 1.51 8.50
CA ILE A 237 -0.09 0.84 8.43
C ILE A 237 -0.02 0.05 7.14
N ASP A 238 0.77 0.53 6.20
CA ASP A 238 1.01 -0.14 4.93
C ASP A 238 2.08 -1.22 5.07
N GLU A 239 1.96 -2.29 4.26
CA GLU A 239 2.81 -3.48 4.31
C GLU A 239 2.94 -4.07 5.73
N ALA A 240 1.78 -4.24 6.38
CA ALA A 240 1.67 -4.66 7.79
C ALA A 240 2.32 -6.02 8.11
N HIS A 241 2.57 -6.87 7.10
CA HIS A 241 3.33 -8.11 7.28
C HIS A 241 4.72 -7.87 7.89
N ASN A 242 5.34 -6.72 7.59
CA ASN A 242 6.65 -6.35 8.14
C ASN A 242 6.65 -6.18 9.68
N VAL A 243 5.50 -5.98 10.30
CA VAL A 243 5.43 -5.85 11.76
C VAL A 243 5.07 -7.17 12.44
N ALA A 244 4.52 -8.15 11.74
CA ALA A 244 4.06 -9.42 12.32
C ALA A 244 5.05 -10.59 12.18
N GLY A 245 5.97 -10.53 11.21
CA GLY A 245 6.82 -11.67 10.80
C GLY A 245 7.98 -12.03 11.74
N ALA A 246 8.28 -11.23 12.75
CA ALA A 246 9.44 -11.44 13.61
C ALA A 246 9.30 -12.68 14.51
N SER A 247 10.39 -13.44 14.66
CA SER A 247 10.45 -14.62 15.54
C SER A 247 10.26 -14.27 17.03
N VAL A 248 10.71 -13.09 17.47
CA VAL A 248 10.53 -12.56 18.84
C VAL A 248 9.87 -11.18 18.76
N PRO A 249 8.52 -11.11 18.83
CA PRO A 249 7.77 -9.87 18.62
C PRO A 249 8.14 -8.74 19.57
N GLU A 250 8.39 -9.07 20.84
CA GLU A 250 8.72 -8.09 21.89
C GLU A 250 10.04 -7.35 21.62
N ARG A 251 10.94 -7.96 20.86
CA ARG A 251 12.22 -7.36 20.44
C ARG A 251 12.11 -6.60 19.12
N HIS A 252 11.06 -6.86 18.34
CA HIS A 252 10.87 -6.23 17.04
C HIS A 252 10.31 -4.81 17.18
N LEU A 253 11.10 -3.81 16.79
CA LEU A 253 10.75 -2.40 16.97
C LEU A 253 9.46 -2.01 16.22
N GLY A 254 9.26 -2.55 15.02
CA GLY A 254 8.05 -2.30 14.22
C GLY A 254 6.79 -2.82 14.89
N TYR A 255 6.82 -4.04 15.45
CA TYR A 255 5.66 -4.59 16.17
C TYR A 255 5.33 -3.79 17.43
N ARG A 256 6.35 -3.38 18.19
CA ARG A 256 6.17 -2.52 19.37
C ARG A 256 5.54 -1.19 19.02
N LEU A 257 5.95 -0.57 17.92
CA LEU A 257 5.37 0.66 17.40
C LEU A 257 3.90 0.45 16.99
N ALA A 258 3.63 -0.59 16.19
CA ALA A 258 2.27 -0.90 15.73
C ALA A 258 1.33 -1.17 16.93
N ARG A 259 1.79 -1.91 17.94
CA ARG A 259 1.03 -2.17 19.18
C ARG A 259 0.78 -0.91 20.01
N LEU A 260 1.73 0.00 20.07
CA LEU A 260 1.55 1.30 20.71
C LEU A 260 0.47 2.10 19.99
N LEU A 261 0.58 2.24 18.68
CA LEU A 261 -0.36 3.01 17.87
C LEU A 261 -1.76 2.39 17.86
N SER A 262 -1.87 1.06 17.82
CA SER A 262 -3.15 0.34 17.92
C SER A 262 -3.94 0.72 19.18
N ARG A 263 -3.26 1.01 20.28
CA ARG A 263 -3.88 1.44 21.54
C ARG A 263 -4.19 2.93 21.60
N ARG A 264 -3.64 3.72 20.68
CA ARG A 264 -3.76 5.18 20.63
C ARG A 264 -4.59 5.68 19.45
N THR A 265 -5.28 4.76 18.77
CA THR A 265 -6.17 5.11 17.67
C THR A 265 -7.55 4.49 17.86
N ASP A 266 -8.55 5.20 17.37
CA ASP A 266 -9.90 4.66 17.30
C ASP A 266 -10.03 3.71 16.10
N SER A 267 -9.68 4.15 14.90
CA SER A 267 -9.70 3.35 13.67
C SER A 267 -8.30 2.90 13.28
N LEU A 268 -8.16 1.64 12.86
CA LEU A 268 -6.88 1.07 12.42
C LEU A 268 -7.06 0.32 11.11
N LEU A 269 -6.37 0.78 10.08
CA LEU A 269 -6.35 0.11 8.77
C LEU A 269 -4.96 -0.48 8.54
N LEU A 270 -4.90 -1.78 8.39
CA LEU A 270 -3.69 -2.50 8.01
C LEU A 270 -3.79 -2.91 6.55
N THR A 271 -2.76 -2.68 5.75
CA THR A 271 -2.71 -3.15 4.36
C THR A 271 -1.55 -4.10 4.15
N THR A 272 -1.76 -5.17 3.41
CA THR A 272 -0.71 -6.09 2.99
C THR A 272 -1.20 -6.91 1.79
N ALA A 273 -0.30 -7.41 0.97
CA ALA A 273 -0.62 -8.43 -0.03
C ALA A 273 -0.35 -9.85 0.50
N THR A 274 0.47 -9.95 1.54
CA THR A 274 0.94 -11.21 2.12
C THR A 274 0.60 -11.26 3.61
N PRO A 275 -0.65 -11.62 4.00
CA PRO A 275 -1.11 -11.52 5.38
C PRO A 275 -0.50 -12.54 6.33
N HIS A 276 0.06 -13.65 5.83
CA HIS A 276 0.65 -14.72 6.64
C HIS A 276 1.84 -15.39 5.94
N ASN A 277 2.71 -16.00 6.73
CA ASN A 277 3.85 -16.81 6.28
C ASN A 277 3.60 -18.32 6.47
N GLY A 278 2.36 -18.76 6.41
CA GLY A 278 1.95 -20.12 6.68
C GLY A 278 1.81 -20.46 8.18
N LYS A 279 2.15 -19.54 9.11
CA LYS A 279 2.00 -19.74 10.55
C LYS A 279 0.76 -19.02 11.07
N ARG A 280 -0.10 -19.73 11.79
CA ARG A 280 -1.28 -19.15 12.44
C ARG A 280 -0.93 -17.98 13.35
N GLU A 281 0.16 -18.10 14.11
CA GLU A 281 0.63 -17.06 15.03
C GLU A 281 0.92 -15.72 14.33
N THR A 282 1.47 -15.73 13.13
CA THR A 282 1.80 -14.49 12.39
C THR A 282 0.54 -13.75 11.95
N PHE A 283 -0.43 -14.47 11.41
CA PHE A 283 -1.73 -13.88 11.07
C PHE A 283 -2.48 -13.43 12.34
N GLY A 284 -2.49 -14.27 13.37
CA GLY A 284 -3.07 -13.93 14.67
C GLY A 284 -2.50 -12.64 15.27
N ARG A 285 -1.21 -12.35 15.07
CA ARG A 285 -0.59 -11.08 15.49
C ARG A 285 -1.19 -9.88 14.76
N LEU A 286 -1.46 -9.97 13.45
CA LEU A 286 -2.13 -8.89 12.72
C LEU A 286 -3.54 -8.65 13.24
N ILE A 287 -4.30 -9.73 13.46
CA ILE A 287 -5.65 -9.63 14.03
C ILE A 287 -5.60 -9.05 15.46
N SER A 288 -4.62 -9.44 16.28
CA SER A 288 -4.48 -8.90 17.65
C SER A 288 -4.16 -7.41 17.71
N LEU A 289 -3.59 -6.84 16.64
CA LEU A 289 -3.45 -5.38 16.51
C LEU A 289 -4.80 -4.71 16.26
N LEU A 290 -5.72 -5.38 15.56
CA LEU A 290 -7.06 -4.85 15.29
C LEU A 290 -7.97 -5.01 16.52
N SER A 291 -7.97 -6.19 17.14
CA SER A 291 -8.74 -6.48 18.35
C SER A 291 -7.97 -7.44 19.24
N LEU A 292 -7.77 -7.06 20.50
CA LEU A 292 -7.11 -7.91 21.49
C LEU A 292 -7.98 -9.09 21.94
N GLU A 293 -9.29 -8.96 21.75
CA GLU A 293 -10.30 -9.93 22.21
C GLU A 293 -10.73 -10.89 21.09
N ALA A 294 -10.34 -10.61 19.83
CA ALA A 294 -10.74 -11.42 18.69
C ALA A 294 -10.23 -12.88 18.79
N ILE A 295 -9.01 -13.05 19.28
CA ILE A 295 -8.40 -14.38 19.45
C ILE A 295 -8.22 -14.63 20.94
N PRO A 296 -8.99 -15.58 21.54
CA PRO A 296 -8.91 -15.88 22.96
C PRO A 296 -7.58 -16.51 23.39
N ASP A 297 -6.91 -17.25 22.48
CA ASP A 297 -5.63 -17.91 22.77
C ASP A 297 -4.48 -16.89 22.87
N PRO A 298 -3.81 -16.75 24.03
CA PRO A 298 -2.68 -15.84 24.20
C PRO A 298 -1.49 -16.15 23.30
N THR A 299 -1.36 -17.42 22.84
CA THR A 299 -0.29 -17.84 21.92
C THR A 299 -0.60 -17.50 20.46
N LEU A 300 -1.83 -17.09 20.16
CA LEU A 300 -2.33 -16.74 18.82
C LEU A 300 -2.22 -17.90 17.81
N ARG A 301 -2.25 -19.14 18.31
CA ARG A 301 -2.12 -20.35 17.48
C ARG A 301 -3.44 -21.10 17.32
N GLN A 302 -4.35 -20.95 18.28
CA GLN A 302 -5.62 -21.64 18.29
C GLN A 302 -6.76 -20.63 18.16
N TYR A 303 -7.37 -20.56 16.99
CA TYR A 303 -8.54 -19.76 16.69
C TYR A 303 -9.33 -20.36 15.54
N SER A 304 -10.61 -20.07 15.50
CA SER A 304 -11.56 -20.51 14.48
C SER A 304 -11.79 -19.43 13.42
N ALA A 305 -12.50 -19.78 12.36
CA ALA A 305 -12.94 -18.85 11.34
C ALA A 305 -13.86 -17.74 11.93
N ASP A 306 -14.73 -18.13 12.89
CA ASP A 306 -15.65 -17.19 13.54
C ASP A 306 -14.93 -16.14 14.39
N ASP A 307 -13.79 -16.46 14.98
CA ASP A 307 -13.02 -15.54 15.81
C ASP A 307 -12.42 -14.38 14.99
N ILE A 308 -12.12 -14.63 13.70
CA ILE A 308 -11.42 -13.69 12.84
C ILE A 308 -12.28 -13.10 11.71
N LYS A 309 -13.48 -13.63 11.49
CA LYS A 309 -14.40 -13.13 10.47
C LYS A 309 -14.73 -11.65 10.70
N GLY A 310 -14.81 -10.89 9.62
CA GLY A 310 -15.13 -9.46 9.69
C GLY A 310 -13.98 -8.53 10.05
N TYR A 311 -12.79 -9.04 10.40
CA TYR A 311 -11.61 -8.23 10.64
C TYR A 311 -10.72 -8.05 9.40
N PHE A 312 -10.94 -8.83 8.33
CA PHE A 312 -10.11 -8.73 7.13
C PHE A 312 -10.89 -8.97 5.85
N PHE A 313 -10.33 -8.48 4.75
CA PHE A 313 -10.69 -8.85 3.38
C PHE A 313 -9.47 -9.42 2.70
N MET A 314 -9.65 -10.55 2.02
CA MET A 314 -8.61 -11.22 1.25
C MET A 314 -9.21 -11.65 -0.08
N ARG A 315 -8.84 -10.99 -1.17
CA ARG A 315 -9.30 -11.27 -2.51
C ARG A 315 -8.12 -11.42 -3.47
N PHE A 316 -8.28 -12.34 -4.38
CA PHE A 316 -7.33 -12.60 -5.45
C PHE A 316 -7.85 -12.03 -6.77
N LYS A 317 -6.99 -11.94 -7.78
CA LYS A 317 -7.37 -11.41 -9.10
C LYS A 317 -8.54 -12.19 -9.72
N GLU A 318 -8.58 -13.51 -9.51
CA GLU A 318 -9.67 -14.36 -10.02
C GLU A 318 -11.02 -14.07 -9.37
N ASP A 319 -11.05 -13.81 -8.05
CA ASP A 319 -12.29 -13.52 -7.32
C ASP A 319 -13.00 -12.28 -7.85
N VAL A 320 -12.24 -11.37 -8.46
CA VAL A 320 -12.74 -10.09 -9.01
C VAL A 320 -12.75 -10.05 -10.54
N ARG A 321 -12.34 -11.13 -11.23
CA ARG A 321 -12.15 -11.17 -12.68
C ARG A 321 -13.44 -10.85 -13.45
N GLU A 322 -14.57 -11.42 -13.05
CA GLU A 322 -15.84 -11.19 -13.71
C GLU A 322 -16.29 -9.72 -13.59
N GLU A 323 -16.06 -9.12 -12.44
CA GLU A 323 -16.37 -7.72 -12.21
C GLU A 323 -15.40 -6.77 -12.90
N ALA A 324 -14.10 -7.10 -12.86
CA ALA A 324 -13.03 -6.29 -13.42
C ALA A 324 -13.04 -6.26 -14.97
N GLY A 325 -13.57 -7.31 -15.62
CA GLY A 325 -13.67 -7.39 -17.07
C GLY A 325 -12.35 -7.12 -17.78
N GLU A 326 -12.36 -6.22 -18.77
CA GLU A 326 -11.19 -5.84 -19.56
C GLU A 326 -10.09 -5.11 -18.76
N ASN A 327 -10.37 -4.65 -17.56
CA ASN A 327 -9.40 -3.96 -16.71
C ASN A 327 -8.39 -4.92 -16.05
N LEU A 328 -8.56 -6.23 -16.20
CA LEU A 328 -7.66 -7.28 -15.73
C LEU A 328 -7.22 -8.13 -16.93
N THR A 329 -6.07 -7.82 -17.49
CA THR A 329 -5.51 -8.54 -18.64
C THR A 329 -4.54 -9.62 -18.20
N ASP A 330 -4.60 -10.79 -18.85
CA ASP A 330 -3.61 -11.85 -18.62
C ASP A 330 -2.24 -11.43 -19.13
N ARG A 331 -1.20 -11.67 -18.34
CA ARG A 331 0.17 -11.37 -18.74
C ARG A 331 0.75 -12.46 -19.66
N LEU A 332 1.73 -12.07 -20.45
CA LEU A 332 2.51 -12.96 -21.30
C LEU A 332 3.96 -13.03 -20.81
N VAL A 333 4.41 -14.22 -20.47
CA VAL A 333 5.84 -14.47 -20.23
C VAL A 333 6.47 -14.97 -21.53
N VAL A 334 7.50 -14.27 -22.01
CA VAL A 334 8.22 -14.67 -23.22
C VAL A 334 9.01 -15.96 -22.95
N PRO A 335 8.91 -16.99 -23.82
CA PRO A 335 9.60 -18.24 -23.63
C PRO A 335 11.12 -18.08 -23.46
N ARG A 336 11.70 -18.82 -22.52
CA ARG A 336 13.13 -18.76 -22.21
C ARG A 336 14.04 -19.06 -23.40
N SER A 337 13.60 -19.89 -24.35
CA SER A 337 14.34 -20.17 -25.62
C SER A 337 14.67 -18.89 -26.39
N GLN A 338 13.90 -17.81 -26.20
CA GLN A 338 14.08 -16.52 -26.86
C GLN A 338 14.89 -15.52 -26.04
N THR A 339 15.01 -15.74 -24.72
CA THR A 339 15.62 -14.79 -23.76
C THR A 339 16.87 -15.33 -23.07
N THR A 340 17.37 -16.48 -23.50
CA THR A 340 18.57 -17.12 -22.97
C THR A 340 19.69 -17.13 -24.01
N ALA A 341 20.90 -16.74 -23.60
CA ALA A 341 22.11 -16.90 -24.41
C ALA A 341 23.07 -17.92 -23.80
N GLN A 342 24.03 -18.40 -24.60
CA GLN A 342 25.21 -19.11 -24.08
C GLN A 342 26.27 -18.08 -23.67
N ALA A 343 26.97 -18.38 -22.60
CA ALA A 343 28.10 -17.56 -22.15
C ALA A 343 29.18 -17.46 -23.23
N THR A 344 29.79 -16.28 -23.34
CA THR A 344 30.94 -16.09 -24.23
C THR A 344 32.19 -16.79 -23.66
N VAL A 345 33.22 -16.95 -24.47
CA VAL A 345 34.49 -17.57 -24.02
C VAL A 345 35.10 -16.78 -22.86
N GLU A 346 34.98 -15.46 -22.88
CA GLU A 346 35.47 -14.58 -21.81
C GLU A 346 34.63 -14.75 -20.53
N GLU A 347 33.31 -14.87 -20.67
CA GLU A 347 32.41 -15.15 -19.53
C GLU A 347 32.67 -16.54 -18.95
N GLU A 348 32.91 -17.56 -19.79
CA GLU A 348 33.26 -18.91 -19.32
C GLU A 348 34.55 -18.95 -18.51
N ARG A 349 35.53 -18.11 -18.81
CA ARG A 349 36.73 -17.94 -17.97
C ARG A 349 36.41 -17.43 -16.58
N VAL A 350 35.50 -16.47 -16.47
CA VAL A 350 35.02 -15.95 -15.19
C VAL A 350 34.22 -17.03 -14.44
N TYR A 351 33.32 -17.72 -15.13
CA TYR A 351 32.55 -18.84 -14.54
C TYR A 351 33.47 -19.95 -14.03
N ALA A 352 34.53 -20.30 -14.78
CA ALA A 352 35.50 -21.31 -14.32
C ALA A 352 36.19 -20.93 -13.02
N ILE A 353 36.58 -19.66 -12.88
CA ILE A 353 37.18 -19.14 -11.65
C ILE A 353 36.20 -19.16 -10.50
N LEU A 354 34.95 -18.72 -10.71
CA LEU A 354 33.88 -18.77 -9.70
C LEU A 354 33.52 -20.23 -9.32
N ALA A 355 33.54 -21.15 -10.28
CA ALA A 355 33.33 -22.58 -10.03
C ALA A 355 34.42 -23.20 -9.16
N GLU A 356 35.69 -22.84 -9.40
CA GLU A 356 36.81 -23.25 -8.53
C GLU A 356 36.60 -22.75 -7.10
N PHE A 357 36.20 -21.49 -6.94
CA PHE A 357 35.94 -20.91 -5.62
C PHE A 357 34.79 -21.60 -4.90
N ARG A 358 33.72 -21.95 -5.63
CA ARG A 358 32.57 -22.69 -5.10
C ARG A 358 32.99 -24.11 -4.62
N ARG A 359 33.80 -24.82 -5.38
CA ARG A 359 34.33 -26.14 -4.98
C ARG A 359 35.20 -26.07 -3.74
N VAL A 360 36.09 -25.08 -3.66
CA VAL A 360 36.97 -24.88 -2.49
C VAL A 360 36.13 -24.57 -1.24
N ALA A 361 35.16 -23.68 -1.33
CA ALA A 361 34.30 -23.36 -0.18
C ALA A 361 33.46 -24.56 0.28
N HIS A 362 32.98 -25.42 -0.64
CA HIS A 362 32.24 -26.62 -0.30
C HIS A 362 33.10 -27.63 0.49
N ASN A 363 34.38 -27.80 0.13
CA ASN A 363 35.29 -28.71 0.81
C ASN A 363 35.69 -28.23 2.23
N TYR A 364 35.62 -26.91 2.50
CA TYR A 364 35.93 -26.33 3.83
C TYR A 364 34.76 -26.34 4.82
N ARG A 365 33.58 -26.86 4.46
CA ARG A 365 32.42 -27.02 5.38
C ARG A 365 32.71 -27.81 6.65
N HIS A 366 33.75 -28.61 6.67
CA HIS A 366 34.13 -29.49 7.78
C HIS A 366 35.31 -28.99 8.61
N SER A 367 35.80 -27.74 8.45
CA SER A 367 36.87 -27.16 9.21
C SER A 367 36.38 -26.12 10.21
N ASP A 368 36.98 -26.02 11.39
CA ASP A 368 36.64 -25.16 12.54
C ASP A 368 36.80 -23.64 12.30
N GLN A 369 36.91 -23.20 11.06
CA GLN A 369 36.98 -21.76 10.74
C GLN A 369 35.63 -21.19 10.30
N PRO A 370 35.28 -19.92 10.60
CA PRO A 370 34.00 -19.32 10.24
C PRO A 370 33.82 -19.28 8.72
N TRP A 371 33.25 -20.33 8.16
CA TRP A 371 32.98 -20.52 6.74
C TRP A 371 31.86 -19.62 6.22
N GLU A 372 30.98 -19.15 7.12
CA GLU A 372 29.82 -18.29 6.80
C GLU A 372 30.22 -17.02 6.03
N HIS A 373 31.27 -16.34 6.42
CA HIS A 373 31.75 -15.14 5.71
C HIS A 373 32.32 -15.43 4.32
N ARG A 374 32.88 -16.60 4.09
CA ARG A 374 33.41 -16.99 2.78
C ARG A 374 32.29 -17.38 1.83
N MET A 375 31.26 -18.06 2.32
CA MET A 375 30.07 -18.39 1.53
C MET A 375 29.30 -17.15 1.10
N LEU A 376 29.11 -16.17 1.99
CA LEU A 376 28.45 -14.91 1.66
C LEU A 376 29.22 -14.12 0.58
N LEU A 377 30.57 -14.09 0.65
CA LEU A 377 31.37 -13.44 -0.39
C LEU A 377 31.22 -14.14 -1.74
N GLN A 378 31.30 -15.47 -1.76
CA GLN A 378 31.16 -16.27 -2.98
C GLN A 378 29.80 -16.07 -3.64
N TYR A 379 28.76 -16.14 -2.84
CA TYR A 379 27.39 -15.89 -3.25
C TYR A 379 27.22 -14.48 -3.84
N GLY A 380 27.74 -13.46 -3.13
CA GLY A 380 27.67 -12.08 -3.58
C GLY A 380 28.40 -11.85 -4.90
N LEU A 381 29.61 -12.40 -5.06
CA LEU A 381 30.36 -12.29 -6.31
C LEU A 381 29.68 -12.97 -7.49
N TYR A 382 29.13 -14.17 -7.27
CA TYR A 382 28.38 -14.89 -8.30
C TYR A 382 27.12 -14.12 -8.71
N LYS A 383 26.32 -13.67 -7.76
CA LYS A 383 25.10 -12.89 -8.02
C LYS A 383 25.41 -11.59 -8.77
N GLN A 384 26.47 -10.90 -8.37
CA GLN A 384 26.89 -9.67 -9.05
C GLN A 384 27.39 -9.93 -10.47
N PHE A 385 28.12 -11.04 -10.68
CA PHE A 385 28.53 -11.44 -12.04
C PHE A 385 27.33 -11.80 -12.90
N LEU A 386 26.32 -12.48 -12.35
CA LEU A 386 25.06 -12.72 -13.05
C LEU A 386 24.32 -11.42 -13.40
N SER A 387 24.54 -10.32 -12.70
CA SER A 387 24.02 -9.02 -13.09
C SER A 387 24.90 -8.34 -14.14
N SER A 388 26.17 -8.05 -13.81
CA SER A 388 27.11 -7.51 -14.80
C SER A 388 28.59 -7.72 -14.40
N PRO A 389 29.51 -7.77 -15.39
CA PRO A 389 30.94 -7.79 -15.13
C PRO A 389 31.40 -6.58 -14.28
N GLU A 390 30.84 -5.39 -14.53
CA GLU A 390 31.17 -4.14 -13.83
C GLU A 390 30.81 -4.19 -12.36
N SER A 391 29.62 -4.72 -12.01
CA SER A 391 29.17 -4.87 -10.62
C SER A 391 30.11 -5.82 -9.85
N CYS A 392 30.40 -6.98 -10.42
CA CYS A 392 31.33 -7.95 -9.84
C CYS A 392 32.73 -7.35 -9.68
N ARG A 393 33.28 -6.68 -10.71
CA ARG A 393 34.59 -6.06 -10.69
C ARG A 393 34.75 -5.01 -9.58
N GLN A 394 33.75 -4.14 -9.40
CA GLN A 394 33.79 -3.13 -8.33
C GLN A 394 33.90 -3.76 -6.94
N THR A 395 33.16 -4.84 -6.69
CA THR A 395 33.20 -5.54 -5.40
C THR A 395 34.56 -6.24 -5.21
N VAL A 396 35.06 -6.89 -6.25
CA VAL A 396 36.40 -7.52 -6.22
C VAL A 396 37.49 -6.48 -5.90
N VAL A 397 37.49 -5.34 -6.57
CA VAL A 397 38.45 -4.24 -6.33
C VAL A 397 38.33 -3.69 -4.91
N LYS A 398 37.10 -3.44 -4.41
CA LYS A 398 36.87 -2.99 -3.02
C LYS A 398 37.43 -4.01 -2.02
N ARG A 399 37.17 -5.30 -2.26
CA ARG A 399 37.65 -6.38 -1.38
C ARG A 399 39.17 -6.53 -1.38
N ILE A 400 39.81 -6.50 -2.55
CA ILE A 400 41.28 -6.51 -2.69
C ILE A 400 41.87 -5.35 -1.89
N LYS A 401 41.34 -4.13 -2.03
CA LYS A 401 41.80 -2.96 -1.25
C LYS A 401 41.68 -3.18 0.26
N SER A 402 40.61 -3.82 0.74
CA SER A 402 40.44 -4.12 2.16
C SER A 402 41.42 -5.15 2.71
N LEU A 403 41.97 -6.01 1.83
CA LEU A 403 42.94 -7.06 2.18
C LEU A 403 44.41 -6.65 1.97
N GLN A 404 44.71 -5.48 1.38
CA GLN A 404 46.07 -5.04 1.04
C GLN A 404 47.02 -4.98 2.23
N ASN A 405 46.51 -4.71 3.45
CA ASN A 405 47.29 -4.61 4.69
C ASN A 405 47.32 -5.92 5.50
N GLN A 406 46.80 -7.03 4.93
CA GLN A 406 46.78 -8.33 5.59
C GLN A 406 47.81 -9.28 4.93
N PRO A 407 48.27 -10.33 5.62
CA PRO A 407 49.12 -11.36 5.01
C PRO A 407 48.50 -11.92 3.75
N VAL A 408 49.32 -12.33 2.78
CA VAL A 408 48.86 -12.91 1.51
C VAL A 408 48.02 -14.16 1.80
N THR A 409 46.74 -14.07 1.55
CA THR A 409 45.78 -15.15 1.74
C THR A 409 45.45 -15.82 0.41
N PRO A 410 45.01 -17.09 0.38
CA PRO A 410 44.49 -17.75 -0.83
C PRO A 410 43.35 -16.96 -1.47
N GLU A 411 42.52 -16.28 -0.65
CA GLU A 411 41.43 -15.40 -1.09
C GLU A 411 41.98 -14.25 -1.98
N LEU A 412 43.06 -13.59 -1.58
CA LEU A 412 43.65 -12.51 -2.35
C LEU A 412 44.16 -12.97 -3.73
N GLY A 413 44.79 -14.15 -3.79
CA GLY A 413 45.24 -14.75 -5.04
C GLY A 413 44.10 -15.06 -6.00
N PHE A 414 42.99 -15.57 -5.44
CA PHE A 414 41.76 -15.84 -6.18
C PHE A 414 41.13 -14.52 -6.70
N LEU A 415 40.97 -13.51 -5.85
CA LEU A 415 40.37 -12.22 -6.23
C LEU A 415 41.20 -11.51 -7.32
N ARG A 416 42.49 -11.60 -7.32
CA ARG A 416 43.37 -11.02 -8.38
C ARG A 416 43.17 -11.73 -9.72
N ARG A 417 43.03 -13.07 -9.72
CA ARG A 417 42.73 -13.82 -10.95
C ARG A 417 41.37 -13.43 -11.52
N LEU A 418 40.36 -13.28 -10.64
CA LEU A 418 39.01 -12.85 -10.99
C LEU A 418 39.01 -11.42 -11.54
N GLU A 419 39.72 -10.48 -10.89
CA GLU A 419 39.87 -9.10 -11.35
C GLU A 419 40.45 -9.07 -12.79
N LYS A 420 41.54 -9.79 -13.03
CA LYS A 420 42.17 -9.86 -14.36
C LYS A 420 41.22 -10.44 -15.43
N ALA A 421 40.41 -11.45 -15.09
CA ALA A 421 39.42 -12.01 -16.02
C ALA A 421 38.30 -11.00 -16.32
N LEU A 422 37.85 -10.27 -15.31
CA LEU A 422 36.80 -9.24 -15.46
C LEU A 422 37.28 -8.00 -16.22
N GLU A 423 38.58 -7.65 -16.17
CA GLU A 423 39.16 -6.54 -16.96
C GLU A 423 39.03 -6.74 -18.47
N SER A 424 39.08 -8.00 -18.91
CA SER A 424 38.93 -8.36 -20.34
C SER A 424 37.50 -8.39 -20.84
N LEU A 425 36.49 -8.27 -19.94
CA LEU A 425 35.08 -8.42 -20.24
C LEU A 425 34.34 -7.09 -20.02
N SER A 426 33.83 -6.50 -21.09
CA SER A 426 32.95 -5.33 -21.01
C SER A 426 31.48 -5.75 -21.04
N LEU A 427 30.59 -4.92 -20.46
CA LEU A 427 29.15 -5.15 -20.50
C LEU A 427 28.65 -5.35 -21.95
N GLN A 428 29.11 -4.52 -22.88
CA GLN A 428 28.72 -4.59 -24.29
C GLN A 428 29.11 -5.91 -24.96
N ALA A 429 30.18 -6.57 -24.52
CA ALA A 429 30.59 -7.88 -25.00
C ALA A 429 29.88 -9.03 -24.30
N SER A 430 29.17 -8.77 -23.19
CA SER A 430 28.48 -9.82 -22.44
C SER A 430 27.27 -10.37 -23.20
N SER A 431 27.10 -11.68 -23.09
CA SER A 431 25.99 -12.40 -23.74
C SER A 431 24.63 -11.86 -23.33
N ARG A 432 24.44 -11.51 -22.04
CA ARG A 432 23.19 -10.95 -21.51
C ARG A 432 22.82 -9.62 -22.15
N TYR A 433 23.81 -8.73 -22.35
CA TYR A 433 23.59 -7.46 -23.03
C TYR A 433 23.22 -7.65 -24.51
N GLN A 434 23.83 -8.63 -25.18
CA GLN A 434 23.46 -8.95 -26.55
C GLN A 434 22.02 -9.47 -26.66
N VAL A 435 21.58 -10.30 -25.68
CA VAL A 435 20.15 -10.70 -25.58
C VAL A 435 19.27 -9.49 -25.35
N LEU A 436 19.64 -8.56 -24.46
CA LEU A 436 18.88 -7.32 -24.27
C LEU A 436 18.68 -6.58 -25.59
N LYS A 437 19.76 -6.37 -26.36
CA LYS A 437 19.66 -5.71 -27.67
C LYS A 437 18.76 -6.45 -28.63
N GLN A 438 18.82 -7.77 -28.66
CA GLN A 438 17.94 -8.58 -29.48
C GLN A 438 16.48 -8.44 -29.08
N GLN A 439 16.20 -8.46 -27.77
CA GLN A 439 14.84 -8.26 -27.26
C GLN A 439 14.32 -6.86 -27.56
N LEU A 440 15.13 -5.82 -27.41
CA LEU A 440 14.79 -4.45 -27.77
C LEU A 440 14.43 -4.34 -29.26
N LYS A 441 15.21 -4.96 -30.12
CA LYS A 441 14.92 -5.02 -31.56
C LYS A 441 13.60 -5.77 -31.84
N THR A 442 13.34 -6.87 -31.13
CA THR A 442 12.12 -7.68 -31.30
C THR A 442 10.86 -6.90 -30.96
N ILE A 443 10.93 -6.01 -29.96
CA ILE A 443 9.79 -5.15 -29.56
C ILE A 443 9.72 -3.86 -30.39
N GLY A 444 10.61 -3.64 -31.37
CA GLY A 444 10.67 -2.43 -32.19
C GLY A 444 11.24 -1.22 -31.46
N TRP A 445 12.05 -1.42 -30.41
CA TRP A 445 12.70 -0.33 -29.70
C TRP A 445 14.03 0.05 -30.38
N ASP A 446 14.10 1.25 -30.92
CA ASP A 446 15.23 1.76 -31.69
C ASP A 446 15.86 3.04 -31.10
N GLY A 447 15.38 3.48 -29.91
CA GLY A 447 15.84 4.69 -29.25
C GLY A 447 15.17 5.97 -29.74
N SER A 448 14.23 5.90 -30.68
CA SER A 448 13.44 7.05 -31.12
C SER A 448 12.33 7.39 -30.12
N THR A 449 11.73 8.56 -30.28
CA THR A 449 10.55 9.00 -29.49
C THR A 449 9.27 8.23 -29.84
N GLU A 450 9.29 7.46 -30.93
CA GLU A 450 8.17 6.61 -31.37
C GLU A 450 8.29 5.17 -30.84
N SER A 451 9.44 4.80 -30.26
CA SER A 451 9.66 3.48 -29.66
C SER A 451 8.63 3.19 -28.58
N PRO A 452 8.23 1.92 -28.39
CA PRO A 452 7.36 1.54 -27.29
C PRO A 452 8.04 1.80 -25.94
N ARG A 453 7.24 2.09 -24.91
CA ARG A 453 7.79 2.22 -23.55
C ARG A 453 8.18 0.88 -22.98
N VAL A 454 9.37 0.81 -22.39
CA VAL A 454 9.91 -0.38 -21.75
C VAL A 454 10.51 -0.06 -20.40
N LEU A 455 10.19 -0.91 -19.43
CA LEU A 455 10.76 -0.87 -18.07
C LEU A 455 11.80 -1.99 -17.98
N VAL A 456 13.03 -1.63 -17.66
CA VAL A 456 14.13 -2.59 -17.49
C VAL A 456 14.56 -2.59 -16.02
N PHE A 457 14.47 -3.73 -15.38
CA PHE A 457 14.91 -3.92 -14.01
C PHE A 457 16.31 -4.49 -13.92
N THR A 458 17.08 -3.94 -12.99
CA THR A 458 18.35 -4.51 -12.54
C THR A 458 18.49 -4.30 -11.03
N GLU A 459 19.19 -5.20 -10.35
CA GLU A 459 19.34 -5.14 -8.90
C GLU A 459 20.44 -4.14 -8.48
N TYR A 460 21.53 -4.09 -9.24
CA TYR A 460 22.72 -3.31 -8.87
C TYR A 460 22.79 -1.98 -9.60
N ARG A 461 23.14 -0.94 -8.86
CA ARG A 461 23.33 0.40 -9.41
C ARG A 461 24.47 0.45 -10.42
N GLU A 462 25.56 -0.27 -10.15
CA GLU A 462 26.71 -0.37 -11.04
C GLU A 462 26.30 -0.96 -12.40
N THR A 463 25.42 -1.95 -12.40
CA THR A 463 24.84 -2.53 -13.63
C THR A 463 23.94 -1.50 -14.31
N GLN A 464 23.11 -0.77 -13.58
CA GLN A 464 22.23 0.26 -14.14
C GLN A 464 23.04 1.35 -14.84
N ASP A 465 24.09 1.85 -14.20
CA ASP A 465 24.97 2.88 -14.76
C ASP A 465 25.67 2.38 -16.03
N ALA A 466 26.22 1.17 -16.00
CA ALA A 466 26.87 0.55 -17.16
C ALA A 466 25.89 0.31 -18.31
N LEU A 467 24.66 -0.13 -18.03
CA LEU A 467 23.58 -0.28 -19.02
C LEU A 467 23.22 1.05 -19.67
N ALA A 468 23.06 2.10 -18.86
CA ALA A 468 22.74 3.43 -19.38
C ALA A 468 23.80 3.95 -20.33
N GLU A 469 25.07 3.77 -19.99
CA GLU A 469 26.21 4.16 -20.83
C GLU A 469 26.29 3.32 -22.12
N ALA A 470 26.12 2.00 -22.01
CA ALA A 470 26.16 1.10 -23.16
C ALA A 470 25.01 1.37 -24.15
N LEU A 471 23.80 1.52 -23.65
CA LEU A 471 22.62 1.85 -24.45
C LEU A 471 22.73 3.25 -25.08
N ASN A 472 23.23 4.24 -24.32
CA ASN A 472 23.48 5.57 -24.86
C ASN A 472 24.44 5.53 -26.07
N LYS A 473 25.52 4.75 -25.97
CA LYS A 473 26.50 4.59 -27.04
C LYS A 473 25.92 3.84 -28.25
N ASP A 474 25.21 2.73 -28.01
CA ASP A 474 24.73 1.85 -29.07
C ASP A 474 23.53 2.44 -29.86
N PHE A 475 22.70 3.24 -29.19
CA PHE A 475 21.49 3.85 -29.78
C PHE A 475 21.60 5.38 -29.94
N ASN A 476 22.73 6.00 -29.58
CA ASN A 476 22.99 7.44 -29.68
C ASN A 476 21.88 8.31 -29.03
N LEU A 477 21.57 8.02 -27.76
CA LEU A 477 20.39 8.56 -27.06
C LEU A 477 20.56 9.97 -26.50
N ASN A 478 21.76 10.55 -26.53
CA ASN A 478 22.14 11.82 -25.86
C ASN A 478 21.81 11.81 -24.36
N TYR A 479 21.98 10.65 -23.71
CA TYR A 479 21.73 10.50 -22.27
C TYR A 479 22.73 11.29 -21.44
N SER A 480 22.27 12.04 -20.45
CA SER A 480 23.10 12.73 -19.46
C SER A 480 22.70 12.29 -18.06
N LYS A 481 23.70 12.04 -17.21
CA LYS A 481 23.50 11.76 -15.78
C LYS A 481 23.15 13.02 -14.98
N GLU A 482 23.41 14.21 -15.53
CA GLU A 482 23.08 15.47 -14.89
C GLU A 482 21.57 15.74 -15.05
N PHE A 483 20.92 15.88 -13.90
CA PHE A 483 19.49 16.20 -13.83
C PHE A 483 19.27 17.67 -14.20
N GLY A 484 19.14 17.95 -15.50
CA GLY A 484 18.58 19.22 -15.97
C GLY A 484 17.05 19.25 -15.77
N ASP A 485 16.47 20.44 -15.67
CA ASP A 485 15.05 20.68 -15.35
C ASP A 485 14.01 20.13 -16.35
N GLN A 486 14.42 19.38 -17.37
CA GLN A 486 13.49 18.80 -18.33
C GLN A 486 13.77 17.32 -18.64
N PRO A 487 12.74 16.46 -18.65
CA PRO A 487 12.85 15.08 -19.11
C PRO A 487 12.91 15.03 -20.63
N THR A 488 14.05 15.44 -21.20
CA THR A 488 14.27 15.45 -22.66
C THR A 488 14.84 14.13 -23.17
N ASN A 489 15.31 13.26 -22.28
CA ASN A 489 15.97 12.01 -22.63
C ASN A 489 14.95 10.91 -22.94
N VAL A 490 15.26 10.10 -23.95
CA VAL A 490 14.52 8.88 -24.28
C VAL A 490 14.72 7.80 -23.19
N LEU A 491 15.93 7.80 -22.59
CA LEU A 491 16.34 6.89 -21.51
C LEU A 491 16.39 7.68 -20.18
N ALA A 492 15.81 7.12 -19.13
CA ALA A 492 15.91 7.63 -17.77
C ALA A 492 16.30 6.51 -16.79
N THR A 493 16.89 6.89 -15.65
CA THR A 493 17.30 5.96 -14.59
C THR A 493 16.65 6.32 -13.27
N ILE A 494 16.21 5.33 -12.50
CA ILE A 494 15.72 5.51 -11.13
C ILE A 494 16.40 4.52 -10.17
N HIS A 495 16.89 5.02 -9.04
CA HIS A 495 17.55 4.24 -8.00
C HIS A 495 17.34 4.85 -6.60
N GLY A 496 17.52 4.08 -5.55
CA GLY A 496 17.17 4.45 -4.18
C GLY A 496 17.94 5.65 -3.58
N SER A 497 19.06 6.09 -4.18
CA SER A 497 19.79 7.27 -3.72
C SER A 497 19.35 8.58 -4.41
N LEU A 498 18.37 8.53 -5.31
CA LEU A 498 17.80 9.75 -5.91
C LEU A 498 16.94 10.51 -4.88
N PRO A 499 16.98 11.86 -4.93
CA PRO A 499 16.00 12.65 -4.19
C PRO A 499 14.58 12.33 -4.65
N ASP A 500 13.64 12.27 -3.71
CA ASP A 500 12.24 11.91 -4.01
C ASP A 500 11.60 12.81 -5.07
N THR A 501 11.95 14.09 -5.10
CA THR A 501 11.46 15.04 -6.10
C THR A 501 11.89 14.68 -7.52
N HIS A 502 13.12 14.19 -7.69
CA HIS A 502 13.61 13.71 -8.99
C HIS A 502 13.00 12.37 -9.38
N LEU A 503 12.86 11.45 -8.41
CA LEU A 503 12.18 10.19 -8.62
C LEU A 503 10.75 10.42 -9.13
N MET A 504 9.98 11.28 -8.47
CA MET A 504 8.61 11.58 -8.86
C MET A 504 8.52 12.24 -10.23
N LYS A 505 9.33 13.26 -10.52
CA LYS A 505 9.37 13.89 -11.85
C LYS A 505 9.69 12.90 -12.97
N THR A 506 10.62 11.97 -12.72
CA THR A 506 10.99 10.94 -13.71
C THR A 506 9.85 9.95 -13.93
N VAL A 507 9.21 9.49 -12.87
CA VAL A 507 8.05 8.57 -12.92
C VAL A 507 6.86 9.24 -13.61
N GLU A 508 6.52 10.47 -13.24
CA GLU A 508 5.46 11.25 -13.89
C GLU A 508 5.77 11.49 -15.38
N GLY A 509 7.01 11.88 -15.69
CA GLY A 509 7.47 12.03 -17.06
C GLY A 509 7.33 10.72 -17.85
N PHE A 510 7.74 9.57 -17.31
CA PHE A 510 7.56 8.28 -17.97
C PHE A 510 6.09 7.88 -18.11
N GLY A 511 5.23 8.27 -17.15
CA GLY A 511 3.79 8.00 -17.15
C GLY A 511 2.97 8.97 -18.03
N THR A 512 3.57 10.06 -18.56
CA THR A 512 2.87 11.06 -19.35
C THR A 512 2.94 10.73 -20.85
N GLY A 513 1.79 10.70 -21.54
CA GLY A 513 1.70 10.33 -22.96
C GLY A 513 2.57 11.19 -23.89
N SER A 514 2.66 12.50 -23.64
CA SER A 514 3.44 13.46 -24.43
C SER A 514 4.95 13.44 -24.15
N SER A 515 5.42 12.71 -23.14
CA SER A 515 6.84 12.63 -22.80
C SER A 515 7.65 11.87 -23.87
N LYS A 516 8.88 12.32 -24.06
CA LYS A 516 9.87 11.65 -24.95
C LYS A 516 10.48 10.39 -24.34
N MET A 517 10.33 10.16 -23.02
CA MET A 517 10.87 8.98 -22.37
C MET A 517 10.25 7.70 -22.90
N ARG A 518 11.12 6.75 -23.31
CA ARG A 518 10.72 5.44 -23.86
C ARG A 518 11.33 4.26 -23.09
N MET A 519 12.42 4.50 -22.35
CA MET A 519 13.04 3.47 -21.52
C MET A 519 13.27 4.00 -20.10
N LEU A 520 12.90 3.19 -19.12
CA LEU A 520 13.17 3.44 -17.73
C LEU A 520 14.01 2.29 -17.17
N LEU A 521 15.26 2.57 -16.78
CA LEU A 521 16.10 1.62 -16.04
C LEU A 521 15.84 1.81 -14.56
N ALA A 522 15.42 0.78 -13.85
CA ALA A 522 15.02 0.86 -12.45
C ALA A 522 15.77 -0.15 -11.59
N THR A 523 16.21 0.27 -10.39
CA THR A 523 16.61 -0.66 -9.33
C THR A 523 15.42 -0.96 -8.41
N ASP A 524 15.46 -2.09 -7.69
CA ASP A 524 14.36 -2.54 -6.84
C ASP A 524 13.91 -1.51 -5.82
N VAL A 525 14.84 -0.91 -5.11
CA VAL A 525 14.55 0.09 -4.06
C VAL A 525 13.78 1.31 -4.59
N ALA A 526 14.12 1.76 -5.81
CA ALA A 526 13.44 2.91 -6.41
C ALA A 526 12.12 2.54 -7.07
N SER A 527 11.97 1.28 -7.48
CA SER A 527 10.78 0.81 -8.17
C SER A 527 9.64 0.46 -7.22
N GLU A 528 9.90 0.31 -5.93
CA GLU A 528 8.84 0.08 -4.95
C GLU A 528 7.83 1.23 -4.99
N GLY A 529 6.57 0.89 -5.17
CA GLY A 529 5.47 1.84 -5.08
C GLY A 529 5.10 2.60 -6.35
N ILE A 530 5.89 2.62 -7.40
CA ILE A 530 5.57 3.34 -8.63
C ILE A 530 4.51 2.63 -9.48
N ASN A 531 3.63 3.42 -10.12
CA ASN A 531 2.57 2.94 -11.01
C ASN A 531 2.87 3.35 -12.45
N LEU A 532 3.17 2.37 -13.30
CA LEU A 532 3.57 2.60 -14.70
C LEU A 532 2.62 1.97 -15.72
N HIS A 533 1.61 1.23 -15.25
CA HIS A 533 0.70 0.42 -16.08
C HIS A 533 -0.13 1.21 -17.10
N HIS A 534 -0.35 2.51 -16.91
CA HIS A 534 -1.14 3.30 -17.85
C HIS A 534 -0.44 3.53 -19.20
N GLN A 535 0.88 3.55 -19.24
CA GLN A 535 1.66 3.89 -20.43
C GLN A 535 2.70 2.83 -20.80
N CYS A 536 2.93 1.83 -19.95
CA CYS A 536 3.92 0.79 -20.15
C CYS A 536 3.32 -0.60 -19.90
N HIS A 537 3.52 -1.53 -20.83
CA HIS A 537 3.11 -2.92 -20.71
C HIS A 537 4.27 -3.91 -20.93
N LEU A 538 5.50 -3.40 -21.10
CA LEU A 538 6.70 -4.19 -21.38
C LEU A 538 7.68 -4.12 -20.21
N ILE A 539 8.02 -5.27 -19.62
CA ILE A 539 9.11 -5.41 -18.64
C ILE A 539 10.19 -6.32 -19.19
N ILE A 540 11.44 -5.92 -18.96
CA ILE A 540 12.62 -6.76 -19.13
C ILE A 540 13.33 -6.85 -17.78
N HIS A 541 13.42 -8.05 -17.21
CA HIS A 541 14.29 -8.34 -16.08
C HIS A 541 15.69 -8.62 -16.63
N TYR A 542 16.57 -7.64 -16.56
CA TYR A 542 17.95 -7.77 -17.00
C TYR A 542 18.69 -8.81 -16.16
N ASP A 543 18.53 -8.73 -14.85
CA ASP A 543 18.91 -9.75 -13.88
C ASP A 543 17.70 -10.28 -13.12
N LEU A 544 17.82 -11.47 -12.57
CA LEU A 544 16.77 -12.14 -11.84
C LEU A 544 17.02 -11.98 -10.34
N PRO A 545 16.14 -11.30 -9.58
CA PRO A 545 16.22 -11.32 -8.13
C PRO A 545 15.92 -12.74 -7.62
N TRP A 546 16.61 -13.15 -6.56
CA TRP A 546 16.43 -14.48 -5.99
C TRP A 546 15.34 -14.49 -4.91
N SER A 547 14.31 -13.69 -5.11
CA SER A 547 13.14 -13.59 -4.25
C SER A 547 11.87 -13.56 -5.09
N ILE A 548 10.93 -14.42 -4.73
CA ILE A 548 9.59 -14.49 -5.34
C ILE A 548 8.84 -13.20 -5.08
N ILE A 549 8.93 -12.67 -3.85
CA ILE A 549 8.30 -11.42 -3.43
C ILE A 549 8.77 -10.26 -4.33
N THR A 550 10.08 -10.15 -4.53
CA THR A 550 10.64 -9.08 -5.38
C THR A 550 10.17 -9.21 -6.83
N LEU A 551 10.10 -10.42 -7.38
CA LEU A 551 9.58 -10.64 -8.73
C LEU A 551 8.11 -10.25 -8.87
N ILE A 552 7.28 -10.63 -7.91
CA ILE A 552 5.86 -10.24 -7.87
C ILE A 552 5.74 -8.72 -7.79
N GLN A 553 6.55 -8.07 -6.96
CA GLN A 553 6.56 -6.62 -6.81
C GLN A 553 7.00 -5.91 -8.09
N ARG A 554 8.08 -6.38 -8.79
CA ARG A 554 8.51 -5.85 -10.08
C ARG A 554 7.40 -5.99 -11.13
N ASN A 555 6.81 -7.17 -11.25
CA ASN A 555 5.74 -7.44 -12.22
C ASN A 555 4.50 -6.57 -11.96
N GLY A 556 4.15 -6.38 -10.70
CA GLY A 556 3.02 -5.55 -10.27
C GLY A 556 3.14 -4.05 -10.60
N ARG A 557 4.27 -3.60 -11.19
CA ARG A 557 4.42 -2.21 -11.68
C ARG A 557 3.62 -1.97 -12.97
N ILE A 558 3.42 -3.00 -13.79
CA ILE A 558 2.63 -2.93 -15.03
C ILE A 558 1.47 -3.92 -15.04
N ASP A 559 1.57 -5.05 -14.36
CA ASP A 559 0.53 -6.07 -14.24
C ASP A 559 -0.44 -5.69 -13.11
N ARG A 560 -1.31 -4.71 -13.41
CA ARG A 560 -2.17 -4.06 -12.42
C ARG A 560 -3.54 -3.76 -13.02
N PHE A 561 -4.53 -3.62 -12.14
CA PHE A 561 -5.88 -3.17 -12.53
C PHE A 561 -5.82 -1.86 -13.34
N GLY A 562 -6.57 -1.80 -14.44
CA GLY A 562 -6.57 -0.67 -15.36
C GLY A 562 -5.50 -0.72 -16.46
N GLN A 563 -4.72 -1.80 -16.54
CA GLN A 563 -3.81 -2.05 -17.66
C GLN A 563 -4.61 -2.44 -18.90
N LYS A 564 -4.57 -1.60 -19.94
CA LYS A 564 -5.33 -1.79 -21.17
C LYS A 564 -4.63 -2.71 -22.19
N GLN A 565 -3.32 -2.89 -22.03
CA GLN A 565 -2.51 -3.72 -22.93
C GLN A 565 -1.99 -4.94 -22.19
N LYS A 566 -1.89 -6.09 -22.87
CA LYS A 566 -1.37 -7.32 -22.28
C LYS A 566 0.04 -7.10 -21.73
N PRO A 567 0.30 -7.25 -20.41
CA PRO A 567 1.64 -7.15 -19.87
C PRO A 567 2.56 -8.23 -20.45
N VAL A 568 3.75 -7.85 -20.90
CA VAL A 568 4.73 -8.77 -21.47
C VAL A 568 6.00 -8.75 -20.64
N LEU A 569 6.34 -9.91 -20.09
CA LEU A 569 7.48 -10.11 -19.21
C LEU A 569 8.60 -10.86 -19.91
N ARG A 570 9.84 -10.37 -19.80
CA ARG A 570 11.04 -10.99 -20.33
C ARG A 570 12.07 -11.16 -19.24
N TYR A 571 12.55 -12.39 -19.04
CA TYR A 571 13.59 -12.73 -18.08
C TYR A 571 14.87 -13.09 -18.84
N LEU A 572 15.91 -12.26 -18.75
CA LEU A 572 17.16 -12.51 -19.48
C LEU A 572 18.06 -13.47 -18.70
N MET A 573 18.49 -14.53 -19.34
CA MET A 573 19.31 -15.58 -18.74
C MET A 573 20.56 -15.86 -19.57
N VAL A 574 21.62 -16.35 -18.89
CA VAL A 574 22.86 -16.81 -19.50
C VAL A 574 23.15 -18.21 -19.01
N LYS A 575 23.40 -19.15 -19.92
CA LYS A 575 23.81 -20.52 -19.60
C LYS A 575 25.31 -20.66 -19.72
N THR A 576 25.93 -21.29 -18.74
CA THR A 576 27.35 -21.65 -18.73
C THR A 576 27.55 -23.14 -18.96
N GLU A 577 28.71 -23.50 -19.49
CA GLU A 577 29.12 -24.90 -19.64
C GLU A 577 29.60 -25.54 -18.33
N GLN A 578 29.78 -24.73 -17.26
CA GLN A 578 30.25 -25.21 -15.97
C GLN A 578 29.17 -26.02 -15.24
N ASP A 579 29.40 -27.35 -15.11
CA ASP A 579 28.46 -28.29 -14.50
C ASP A 579 27.94 -27.90 -13.13
N ILE A 580 28.79 -27.24 -12.31
CA ILE A 580 28.44 -26.83 -10.95
C ILE A 580 27.31 -25.79 -10.89
N PHE A 581 27.03 -25.08 -11.99
CA PHE A 581 25.95 -24.09 -12.09
C PHE A 581 24.71 -24.60 -12.82
N ARG A 582 24.69 -25.84 -13.31
CA ARG A 582 23.51 -26.41 -14.00
C ARG A 582 22.29 -26.48 -13.11
N GLY A 583 22.47 -26.77 -11.81
CA GLY A 583 21.39 -26.78 -10.84
C GLY A 583 20.76 -25.42 -10.63
N ASP A 584 21.54 -24.36 -10.79
CA ASP A 584 21.08 -22.97 -10.57
C ASP A 584 20.06 -22.58 -11.65
N ASP A 585 20.25 -23.02 -12.92
CA ASP A 585 19.28 -22.79 -13.99
C ASP A 585 17.91 -23.43 -13.66
N VAL A 586 17.92 -24.62 -13.08
CA VAL A 586 16.69 -25.31 -12.66
C VAL A 586 15.98 -24.53 -11.56
N ILE A 587 16.73 -24.01 -10.57
CA ILE A 587 16.18 -23.18 -9.48
C ILE A 587 15.55 -21.90 -10.04
N PHE A 588 16.21 -21.22 -10.98
CA PHE A 588 15.68 -20.02 -11.62
C PHE A 588 14.44 -20.30 -12.47
N ASP A 589 14.39 -21.44 -13.18
CA ASP A 589 13.21 -21.88 -13.92
C ASP A 589 12.02 -22.12 -13.00
N ARG A 590 12.25 -22.81 -11.89
CA ARG A 590 11.22 -23.07 -10.88
C ARG A 590 10.76 -21.79 -10.21
N LEU A 591 11.67 -20.84 -9.94
CA LEU A 591 11.33 -19.55 -9.36
C LEU A 591 10.38 -18.76 -10.26
N ILE A 592 10.67 -18.68 -11.57
CA ILE A 592 9.79 -18.04 -12.55
C ILE A 592 8.45 -18.79 -12.66
N ALA A 593 8.49 -20.13 -12.76
CA ALA A 593 7.29 -20.95 -12.83
C ALA A 593 6.39 -20.76 -11.60
N LYS A 594 7.00 -20.64 -10.42
CA LYS A 594 6.28 -20.42 -9.17
C LYS A 594 5.62 -19.05 -9.09
N VAL A 595 6.30 -18.00 -9.57
CA VAL A 595 5.70 -16.65 -9.70
C VAL A 595 4.51 -16.68 -10.68
N GLU A 596 4.57 -17.47 -11.74
CA GLU A 596 3.44 -17.63 -12.66
C GLU A 596 2.30 -18.47 -12.07
N GLU A 597 2.64 -19.51 -11.31
CA GLU A 597 1.66 -20.31 -10.57
C GLU A 597 0.89 -19.45 -9.56
N ILE A 598 1.60 -18.65 -8.73
CA ILE A 598 0.98 -17.72 -7.79
C ILE A 598 0.05 -16.72 -8.49
N ASN A 599 0.45 -16.23 -9.66
CA ASN A 599 -0.39 -15.30 -10.42
C ASN A 599 -1.65 -15.94 -11.01
N ARG A 600 -1.60 -17.25 -11.34
CA ARG A 600 -2.73 -18.02 -11.89
C ARG A 600 -3.55 -18.71 -10.80
N SER A 601 -2.94 -19.03 -9.69
CA SER A 601 -3.56 -19.80 -8.60
C SER A 601 -4.52 -18.91 -7.84
N THR A 602 -5.78 -19.30 -7.84
CA THR A 602 -6.91 -18.57 -7.30
C THR A 602 -6.95 -18.47 -5.78
N ARG A 603 -6.22 -19.31 -5.06
CA ARG A 603 -6.41 -19.44 -3.60
C ARG A 603 -5.19 -19.93 -2.83
N GLN A 604 -4.09 -20.30 -3.48
CA GLN A 604 -2.88 -20.76 -2.78
C GLN A 604 -1.90 -19.60 -2.63
N GLY A 605 -1.79 -19.17 -1.41
CA GLY A 605 -1.11 -17.99 -0.91
C GLY A 605 0.14 -17.50 -1.65
N GLU A 606 0.24 -16.21 -1.75
CA GLU A 606 1.36 -15.46 -2.35
C GLU A 606 2.73 -15.72 -1.68
N THR A 607 2.79 -16.55 -0.65
CA THR A 607 4.03 -16.87 0.09
C THR A 607 4.45 -18.32 -0.08
N VAL A 608 5.07 -18.62 -1.20
CA VAL A 608 5.53 -19.98 -1.51
C VAL A 608 6.63 -20.46 -0.57
N LEU A 609 7.53 -19.57 -0.17
CA LEU A 609 8.61 -19.90 0.77
C LEU A 609 8.26 -19.61 2.24
N LYS A 610 7.03 -19.13 2.50
CA LYS A 610 6.55 -18.82 3.85
C LYS A 610 7.48 -17.86 4.61
N LEU A 611 8.19 -17.03 3.86
CA LEU A 611 9.05 -15.95 4.33
C LEU A 611 8.45 -14.61 3.87
N TYR A 612 8.39 -13.61 4.76
CA TYR A 612 7.83 -12.29 4.44
C TYR A 612 8.87 -11.26 4.00
N ASP A 613 10.13 -11.60 4.15
CA ASP A 613 11.25 -10.72 3.89
C ASP A 613 11.96 -11.17 2.62
N PRO A 614 12.04 -10.31 1.58
CA PRO A 614 12.76 -10.62 0.36
C PRO A 614 14.23 -10.98 0.59
N GLU A 615 14.90 -10.34 1.56
CA GLU A 615 16.29 -10.65 1.91
C GLU A 615 16.41 -12.04 2.57
N ALA A 616 15.43 -12.41 3.39
CA ALA A 616 15.38 -13.75 3.99
C ALA A 616 15.09 -14.83 2.96
N GLU A 617 14.19 -14.59 2.00
CA GLU A 617 13.95 -15.49 0.86
C GLU A 617 15.21 -15.70 0.03
N GLU A 618 15.86 -14.59 -0.32
CA GLU A 618 17.07 -14.61 -1.10
C GLU A 618 18.18 -15.40 -0.41
N ARG A 619 18.40 -15.14 0.88
CA ARG A 619 19.37 -15.88 1.69
C ARG A 619 19.03 -17.37 1.75
N TYR A 620 17.78 -17.71 1.93
CA TYR A 620 17.32 -19.09 1.97
C TYR A 620 17.57 -19.83 0.64
N ILE A 621 17.20 -19.22 -0.49
CA ILE A 621 17.44 -19.78 -1.83
C ILE A 621 18.95 -19.94 -2.07
N ALA A 622 19.74 -18.98 -1.64
CA ALA A 622 21.19 -19.05 -1.74
C ALA A 622 21.80 -20.18 -0.91
N GLU A 623 21.51 -20.20 0.39
CA GLU A 623 22.14 -21.12 1.35
C GLU A 623 21.63 -22.55 1.20
N SER A 624 20.32 -22.72 1.02
CA SER A 624 19.68 -24.05 0.97
C SER A 624 19.51 -24.60 -0.44
N GLY A 625 19.54 -23.74 -1.46
CA GLY A 625 19.42 -24.10 -2.87
C GLY A 625 20.75 -24.06 -3.60
N LEU A 626 21.17 -22.87 -4.00
CA LEU A 626 22.30 -22.64 -4.91
C LEU A 626 23.64 -23.15 -4.37
N LEU A 627 23.96 -22.90 -3.08
CA LEU A 627 25.20 -23.32 -2.48
C LEU A 627 25.29 -24.83 -2.19
N VAL A 628 24.14 -25.47 -2.01
CA VAL A 628 24.05 -26.92 -1.70
C VAL A 628 23.75 -27.73 -2.96
N GLY A 629 23.27 -27.09 -4.03
CA GLY A 629 22.82 -27.77 -5.24
C GLY A 629 21.46 -28.44 -5.08
N ASN A 630 20.65 -28.01 -4.09
CA ASN A 630 19.30 -28.51 -3.88
C ASN A 630 18.33 -27.82 -4.82
N THR A 631 17.95 -28.50 -5.90
CA THR A 631 17.00 -28.00 -6.88
C THR A 631 15.57 -27.90 -6.34
N ASP A 632 15.24 -28.65 -5.30
CA ASP A 632 13.88 -28.75 -4.72
C ASP A 632 13.66 -27.75 -3.57
N VAL A 633 14.58 -26.77 -3.41
CA VAL A 633 14.54 -25.76 -2.35
C VAL A 633 13.22 -24.97 -2.31
N LEU A 634 12.58 -24.78 -3.47
CA LEU A 634 11.30 -24.05 -3.58
C LEU A 634 10.08 -24.91 -3.21
N GLU A 635 10.23 -26.21 -3.11
CA GLU A 635 9.16 -27.16 -2.75
C GLU A 635 9.16 -27.50 -1.26
N SER A 636 10.26 -27.22 -0.54
CA SER A 636 10.43 -27.55 0.89
C SER A 636 10.79 -26.33 1.71
N PRO A 637 9.85 -25.42 1.98
CA PRO A 637 10.13 -24.20 2.73
C PRO A 637 10.48 -24.48 4.20
N PRO A 638 11.32 -23.64 4.84
CA PRO A 638 11.80 -23.89 6.17
C PRO A 638 10.73 -23.69 7.25
N GLY A 639 10.56 -24.66 8.11
CA GLY A 639 9.95 -24.49 9.42
C GLY A 639 8.43 -24.36 9.50
N VAL A 640 7.69 -24.72 8.45
CA VAL A 640 6.23 -24.85 8.47
C VAL A 640 5.86 -26.13 7.73
N SER A 641 5.05 -27.00 8.34
CA SER A 641 4.53 -28.16 7.64
C SER A 641 3.52 -27.73 6.57
N ASP A 642 3.50 -28.42 5.44
CA ASP A 642 2.51 -28.13 4.38
C ASP A 642 1.08 -28.29 4.91
N THR A 643 0.87 -29.19 5.86
CA THR A 643 -0.41 -29.40 6.55
C THR A 643 -0.85 -28.14 7.33
N GLU A 644 0.05 -27.53 8.13
CA GLU A 644 -0.27 -26.33 8.93
C GLU A 644 -0.62 -25.12 8.03
N ALA A 645 0.11 -24.95 6.94
CA ALA A 645 -0.16 -23.86 5.99
C ALA A 645 -1.49 -24.07 5.26
N ALA A 646 -1.77 -25.30 4.79
CA ALA A 646 -3.03 -25.62 4.11
C ALA A 646 -4.24 -25.47 5.06
N GLU A 647 -4.10 -25.90 6.32
CA GLU A 647 -5.14 -25.70 7.34
C GLU A 647 -5.42 -24.21 7.60
N LEU A 648 -4.36 -23.39 7.66
CA LEU A 648 -4.52 -21.94 7.81
C LEU A 648 -5.23 -21.32 6.62
N GLU A 649 -4.87 -21.69 5.40
CA GLU A 649 -5.54 -21.20 4.18
C GLU A 649 -7.02 -21.58 4.13
N LEU A 650 -7.35 -22.82 4.46
CA LEU A 650 -8.75 -23.26 4.55
C LEU A 650 -9.53 -22.45 5.58
N LEU A 651 -8.93 -22.19 6.74
CA LEU A 651 -9.53 -21.38 7.80
C LEU A 651 -9.74 -19.93 7.35
N LEU A 652 -8.75 -19.31 6.70
CA LEU A 652 -8.85 -17.94 6.21
C LEU A 652 -9.91 -17.81 5.12
N ASN A 653 -9.98 -18.76 4.19
CA ASN A 653 -11.01 -18.79 3.15
C ASN A 653 -12.41 -18.93 3.75
N ALA A 654 -12.58 -19.83 4.72
CA ALA A 654 -13.85 -19.98 5.42
C ALA A 654 -14.27 -18.71 6.17
N ALA A 655 -13.34 -18.05 6.88
CA ALA A 655 -13.59 -16.81 7.61
C ALA A 655 -13.92 -15.63 6.68
N ASN A 656 -13.23 -15.54 5.54
CA ASN A 656 -13.46 -14.48 4.55
C ASN A 656 -14.83 -14.63 3.89
N LEU A 657 -15.24 -15.86 3.52
CA LEU A 657 -16.56 -16.15 2.95
C LEU A 657 -17.67 -15.89 3.97
N ALA A 658 -17.53 -16.39 5.21
CA ALA A 658 -18.52 -16.16 6.26
C ALA A 658 -18.70 -14.68 6.57
N GLY A 659 -17.63 -13.89 6.56
CA GLY A 659 -17.71 -12.45 6.72
C GLY A 659 -18.45 -11.75 5.57
N GLN A 660 -18.32 -12.23 4.34
CA GLN A 660 -19.05 -11.72 3.19
C GLN A 660 -20.53 -12.13 3.19
N ASP A 661 -20.86 -13.36 3.56
CA ASP A 661 -22.24 -13.86 3.66
C ASP A 661 -23.03 -13.13 4.73
N ASP A 662 -22.47 -12.92 5.92
CA ASP A 662 -23.11 -12.14 7.00
C ASP A 662 -23.38 -10.69 6.55
N PHE A 663 -22.48 -10.11 5.76
CA PHE A 663 -22.65 -8.77 5.19
C PHE A 663 -23.77 -8.71 4.15
N LEU A 664 -23.84 -9.70 3.23
CA LEU A 664 -24.91 -9.77 2.23
C LEU A 664 -26.29 -9.94 2.86
N LYS A 665 -26.42 -10.77 3.88
CA LYS A 665 -27.67 -10.94 4.64
C LYS A 665 -28.10 -9.65 5.31
N PHE A 666 -27.16 -8.92 5.89
CA PHE A 666 -27.43 -7.59 6.45
C PHE A 666 -27.93 -6.59 5.40
N LEU A 667 -27.28 -6.51 4.22
CA LEU A 667 -27.72 -5.63 3.12
C LEU A 667 -29.10 -5.98 2.57
N LEU A 668 -29.44 -7.27 2.56
CA LEU A 668 -30.75 -7.76 2.11
C LEU A 668 -31.83 -7.59 3.18
N GLY A 669 -31.49 -7.15 4.38
CA GLY A 669 -32.45 -6.99 5.49
C GLY A 669 -32.90 -8.31 6.11
N GLU A 670 -32.20 -9.42 5.87
CA GLU A 670 -32.54 -10.76 6.37
C GLU A 670 -32.06 -11.01 7.79
N GLU A 671 -31.02 -10.26 8.27
CA GLU A 671 -30.54 -10.32 9.66
C GLU A 671 -30.03 -8.95 10.13
N THR A 672 -30.27 -8.61 11.39
CA THR A 672 -29.59 -7.50 12.05
C THR A 672 -28.15 -7.93 12.38
N PRO A 673 -27.13 -7.09 12.13
CA PRO A 673 -25.76 -7.44 12.51
C PRO A 673 -25.74 -7.74 14.00
N SER A 674 -25.19 -8.91 14.35
CA SER A 674 -24.90 -9.23 15.75
C SER A 674 -23.99 -8.13 16.27
N ALA A 675 -24.59 -7.18 17.00
CA ALA A 675 -23.81 -6.23 17.76
C ALA A 675 -22.79 -7.05 18.54
N VAL A 676 -21.52 -6.79 18.38
CA VAL A 676 -20.48 -7.29 19.28
C VAL A 676 -20.98 -6.93 20.68
N GLN A 677 -21.53 -7.91 21.37
CA GLN A 677 -22.03 -7.74 22.73
C GLN A 677 -20.82 -7.35 23.55
N VAL A 678 -20.69 -6.06 23.81
CA VAL A 678 -19.89 -5.58 24.91
C VAL A 678 -20.58 -6.14 26.16
N SER A 679 -20.09 -7.25 26.66
CA SER A 679 -20.53 -7.80 27.94
C SER A 679 -20.44 -6.67 28.96
N PRO A 680 -21.53 -6.36 29.69
CA PRO A 680 -21.47 -5.34 30.72
C PRO A 680 -20.45 -5.80 31.74
N SER A 681 -19.41 -5.01 31.92
CA SER A 681 -18.42 -5.20 32.98
C SER A 681 -19.16 -5.42 34.28
N LYS A 682 -18.98 -6.59 34.91
CA LYS A 682 -19.46 -6.87 36.25
C LYS A 682 -19.00 -5.70 37.16
N SER A 683 -19.93 -4.95 37.63
CA SER A 683 -19.72 -3.92 38.65
C SER A 683 -19.10 -4.57 39.89
N THR A 684 -17.87 -4.26 40.15
CA THR A 684 -17.25 -4.52 41.46
C THR A 684 -18.00 -3.70 42.50
N PRO A 685 -18.39 -4.29 43.65
CA PRO A 685 -19.02 -3.54 44.69
C PRO A 685 -18.01 -2.58 45.31
N SER A 686 -18.40 -1.32 45.45
CA SER A 686 -17.67 -0.26 46.17
C SER A 686 -17.42 -0.69 47.61
N PRO A 687 -16.21 -0.47 48.15
CA PRO A 687 -15.98 -0.63 49.57
C PRO A 687 -16.65 0.51 50.35
N THR A 688 -17.54 0.15 51.26
CA THR A 688 -18.16 1.00 52.27
C THR A 688 -17.11 1.74 53.08
N THR A 689 -17.21 3.04 53.06
CA THR A 689 -16.51 3.96 53.94
C THR A 689 -16.89 3.67 55.40
N ARG A 690 -15.90 3.40 56.25
CA ARG A 690 -15.99 3.67 57.70
C ARG A 690 -14.79 4.52 58.10
N LEU A 691 -15.16 5.69 58.63
CA LEU A 691 -14.39 6.69 59.41
C LEU A 691 -13.25 7.40 58.72
#